data_adba0ac49b0ba13b2430f20118dd65b5
#
_entry.id   adba0ac49b0ba13b2430f20118dd65b5
#
_cell.length_a   1.000
_cell.length_b   1.000
_cell.length_c   1.000
_cell.angle_alpha   90.00
_cell.angle_beta   90.00
_cell.angle_gamma   90.00
#
_symmetry.space_group_name_H-M   'P 1'
#
loop_
_entity.id
_entity.type
_entity.pdbx_description
1 polymer ?
#
loop_
_entity_poly.entity_id
_entity_poly.type
_entity_poly.pdbx_seq_one_letter_code
_entity_poly.pdbx_strand_id
1 'polypeptide(L)'
;MGSRTRDRLLAHFGSEEQAIEAISRGDAAGLARATSERQALALVQWARAAKYGAVPDRFLATEEALRICEDLKRKLASYAHTEYARLKVGTLFPVSCQELIEENRRQSLVAMDYVLRLDGEDPGLLLGRIRPLKERPKVRIRGRAIAVTSPETFQELKSRGLDKLIDLSMAESSRALLELAESYGQVTLVGEGDDLPGVEEAESLEDWYLVPEAILGFYQENLETIVSALALAELLQKAGIHQFSSPEDLQELVHRLGKDGDLEQERLKMLLSSLGRSVNEAASWANAELKKRIEASSLTLEGADLLSVVSRGEGARELLQMQMRGLFQDVQKEAKSRASSELQLADRERLWLEEIISSEICYPLDIDRQALHAALQDLRRRIEARELKVKRELAKGLADKREAAENLVLAMMEFDFLHALGRFALQENLMLPELSSEPCLGFHEGKNLFLENPEPVSYTLGKTGMAEPSERVALLSGVNSGGKTCLLALAAQICILGHMGLPVPARRCRMGIFQEIYYFSKSRGTLSAGAFEAAMRKFAVLESPERKLVLADELEAITEPGASARIIACMLDELNTLGSAAVFVSHLAEDVKRFCETAVRVDGIEASGLDEDSNLIVRRTPRYNYLARSTPELILDRLVRTAKHGREREFYAKLLAKFR
;
A
#
# COMPACT_ATOMS: atom_id res chain seq x y z
N MET A 1 9.26 22.53 16.19
CA MET A 1 8.25 21.53 16.60
C MET A 1 7.73 21.87 17.99
N GLY A 2 6.42 21.94 18.23
CA GLY A 2 5.87 22.22 19.57
C GLY A 2 5.96 20.99 20.47
N SER A 3 6.01 21.19 21.80
CA SER A 3 6.11 20.10 22.78
C SER A 3 5.04 19.03 22.61
N ARG A 4 3.79 19.42 22.39
CA ARG A 4 2.67 18.48 22.18
C ARG A 4 2.85 17.54 20.97
N THR A 5 3.45 18.03 19.88
CA THR A 5 3.73 17.21 18.70
C THR A 5 4.86 16.22 18.98
N ARG A 6 5.90 16.64 19.71
CA ARG A 6 6.97 15.78 20.17
C ARG A 6 6.45 14.65 21.05
N ASP A 7 5.61 14.97 22.04
CA ASP A 7 5.06 13.98 22.97
C ASP A 7 4.21 12.92 22.23
N ARG A 8 3.41 13.33 21.23
CA ARG A 8 2.64 12.39 20.40
C ARG A 8 3.50 11.48 19.55
N LEU A 9 4.58 12.02 18.96
CA LEU A 9 5.54 11.22 18.19
C LEU A 9 6.25 10.20 19.08
N LEU A 10 6.71 10.60 20.27
CA LEU A 10 7.33 9.70 21.24
C LEU A 10 6.35 8.59 21.69
N ALA A 11 5.09 8.94 21.94
CA ALA A 11 4.07 7.96 22.31
C ALA A 11 3.77 6.96 21.18
N HIS A 12 3.90 7.37 19.91
CA HIS A 12 3.62 6.52 18.75
C HIS A 12 4.82 5.64 18.37
N PHE A 13 6.03 6.22 18.32
CA PHE A 13 7.25 5.50 17.90
C PHE A 13 8.01 4.83 19.05
N GLY A 14 7.62 5.10 20.30
CA GLY A 14 8.25 4.49 21.48
C GLY A 14 9.57 5.14 21.92
N SER A 15 10.38 5.67 20.99
CA SER A 15 11.64 6.35 21.29
C SER A 15 11.88 7.57 20.38
N GLU A 16 12.77 8.48 20.82
CA GLU A 16 13.18 9.63 20.02
C GLU A 16 14.00 9.20 18.79
N GLU A 17 14.79 8.16 18.93
CA GLU A 17 15.61 7.60 17.85
C GLU A 17 14.76 7.06 16.72
N GLN A 18 13.73 6.26 17.02
CA GLN A 18 12.78 5.73 16.04
C GLN A 18 11.98 6.83 15.35
N ALA A 19 11.57 7.88 16.07
CA ALA A 19 10.90 9.03 15.49
C ALA A 19 11.81 9.82 14.53
N ILE A 20 13.09 10.03 14.88
CA ILE A 20 14.09 10.67 14.02
C ILE A 20 14.37 9.82 12.78
N GLU A 21 14.47 8.51 12.95
CA GLU A 21 14.68 7.58 11.83
C GLU A 21 13.49 7.62 10.85
N ALA A 22 12.25 7.60 11.33
CA ALA A 22 11.06 7.73 10.51
C ALA A 22 11.04 9.06 9.72
N ILE A 23 11.40 10.18 10.36
CA ILE A 23 11.53 11.48 9.69
C ILE A 23 12.63 11.43 8.61
N SER A 24 13.80 10.89 8.94
CA SER A 24 14.96 10.82 8.04
C SER A 24 14.69 9.96 6.81
N ARG A 25 13.97 8.85 6.99
CA ARG A 25 13.54 7.94 5.92
C ARG A 25 12.39 8.50 5.09
N GLY A 26 11.69 9.51 5.60
CA GLY A 26 10.54 10.14 4.94
C GLY A 26 9.24 9.36 5.12
N ASP A 27 9.08 8.65 6.24
CA ASP A 27 7.85 7.93 6.59
C ASP A 27 6.72 8.89 6.97
N ALA A 28 6.20 9.59 5.96
CA ALA A 28 5.09 10.52 6.16
C ALA A 28 3.81 9.79 6.63
N ALA A 29 3.62 8.53 6.28
CA ALA A 29 2.45 7.75 6.67
C ALA A 29 2.48 7.39 8.17
N GLY A 30 3.60 6.92 8.69
CA GLY A 30 3.80 6.69 10.12
C GLY A 30 3.66 7.97 10.94
N LEU A 31 4.29 9.06 10.48
CA LEU A 31 4.19 10.37 11.11
C LEU A 31 2.76 10.93 11.11
N ALA A 32 1.97 10.71 10.05
CA ALA A 32 0.60 11.19 9.93
C ALA A 32 -0.36 10.53 10.94
N ARG A 33 -0.06 9.31 11.40
CA ARG A 33 -0.82 8.63 12.46
C ARG A 33 -0.67 9.30 13.81
N ALA A 34 0.52 9.83 14.09
CA ALA A 34 0.81 10.55 15.34
C ALA A 34 0.42 12.03 15.28
N THR A 35 0.35 12.61 14.08
CA THR A 35 0.11 14.05 13.86
C THR A 35 -1.05 14.26 12.87
N SER A 36 -0.98 15.27 12.02
CA SER A 36 -1.81 15.40 10.81
C SER A 36 -0.96 15.19 9.57
N GLU A 37 -1.57 14.79 8.46
CA GLU A 37 -0.88 14.61 7.17
C GLU A 37 -0.05 15.85 6.79
N ARG A 38 -0.64 17.04 6.89
CA ARG A 38 0.05 18.30 6.62
C ARG A 38 1.29 18.51 7.50
N GLN A 39 1.21 18.17 8.78
CA GLN A 39 2.33 18.28 9.70
C GLN A 39 3.41 17.24 9.41
N ALA A 40 3.02 16.01 9.09
CA ALA A 40 3.94 14.94 8.71
C ALA A 40 4.75 15.30 7.46
N LEU A 41 4.08 15.76 6.40
CA LEU A 41 4.72 16.21 5.17
C LEU A 41 5.70 17.36 5.44
N ALA A 42 5.28 18.37 6.20
CA ALA A 42 6.13 19.50 6.55
C ALA A 42 7.37 19.06 7.36
N LEU A 43 7.22 18.17 8.33
CA LEU A 43 8.36 17.65 9.12
C LEU A 43 9.40 16.98 8.24
N VAL A 44 8.98 16.12 7.33
CA VAL A 44 9.89 15.44 6.40
C VAL A 44 10.58 16.43 5.45
N GLN A 45 9.82 17.35 4.87
CA GLN A 45 10.35 18.37 3.95
C GLN A 45 11.40 19.25 4.63
N TRP A 46 11.10 19.76 5.84
CA TRP A 46 12.01 20.59 6.61
C TRP A 46 13.25 19.81 7.06
N ALA A 47 13.12 18.55 7.48
CA ALA A 47 14.26 17.73 7.87
C ALA A 47 15.20 17.47 6.67
N ARG A 48 14.64 17.15 5.50
CA ARG A 48 15.42 16.96 4.27
C ARG A 48 16.10 18.25 3.83
N ALA A 49 15.38 19.37 3.86
CA ALA A 49 15.93 20.67 3.49
C ALA A 49 17.04 21.11 4.45
N ALA A 50 16.87 20.93 5.76
CA ALA A 50 17.84 21.30 6.77
C ALA A 50 19.19 20.61 6.59
N LYS A 51 19.20 19.36 6.13
CA LYS A 51 20.43 18.61 5.79
C LYS A 51 21.32 19.33 4.78
N TYR A 52 20.71 20.12 3.88
CA TYR A 52 21.37 20.85 2.80
C TYR A 52 21.30 22.39 2.95
N GLY A 53 20.86 22.89 4.10
CA GLY A 53 20.69 24.33 4.32
C GLY A 53 19.63 24.99 3.43
N ALA A 54 18.70 24.20 2.85
CA ALA A 54 17.64 24.69 1.97
C ALA A 54 16.37 25.05 2.76
N VAL A 55 15.49 25.84 2.13
CA VAL A 55 14.18 26.22 2.68
C VAL A 55 13.09 25.71 1.75
N PRO A 56 12.19 24.80 2.17
CA PRO A 56 11.21 24.15 1.30
C PRO A 56 10.23 25.12 0.62
N ASP A 57 9.80 26.16 1.36
CA ASP A 57 8.68 27.03 0.92
C ASP A 57 9.13 28.21 0.04
N ARG A 58 10.44 28.33 -0.23
CA ARG A 58 10.97 29.53 -0.90
C ARG A 58 10.85 29.49 -2.44
N PHE A 59 10.95 28.31 -3.03
CA PHE A 59 11.08 28.16 -4.48
C PHE A 59 9.80 28.55 -5.24
N LEU A 60 8.62 28.15 -4.74
CA LEU A 60 7.32 28.42 -5.36
C LEU A 60 6.75 29.74 -4.86
N ALA A 61 7.03 30.82 -5.56
CA ALA A 61 6.75 32.18 -5.08
C ALA A 61 5.30 32.65 -5.30
N THR A 62 4.50 31.93 -6.11
CA THR A 62 3.10 32.28 -6.41
C THR A 62 2.14 31.13 -6.16
N GLU A 63 0.86 31.44 -5.88
CA GLU A 63 -0.19 30.43 -5.69
C GLU A 63 -0.39 29.55 -6.93
N GLU A 64 -0.23 30.13 -8.12
CA GLU A 64 -0.33 29.39 -9.38
C GLU A 64 0.80 28.38 -9.54
N ALA A 65 2.04 28.74 -9.18
CA ALA A 65 3.17 27.81 -9.19
C ALA A 65 2.96 26.67 -8.16
N LEU A 66 2.42 26.99 -6.99
CA LEU A 66 2.01 26.00 -5.98
C LEU A 66 0.96 25.03 -6.54
N ARG A 67 -0.08 25.52 -7.21
CA ARG A 67 -1.12 24.67 -7.83
C ARG A 67 -0.55 23.71 -8.85
N ILE A 68 0.32 24.20 -9.75
CA ILE A 68 0.98 23.33 -10.74
C ILE A 68 1.81 22.25 -10.03
N CYS A 69 2.53 22.60 -8.98
CA CYS A 69 3.31 21.66 -8.18
C CYS A 69 2.42 20.58 -7.55
N GLU A 70 1.30 20.98 -6.92
CA GLU A 70 0.36 20.04 -6.31
C GLU A 70 -0.34 19.14 -7.35
N ASP A 71 -0.67 19.67 -8.53
CA ASP A 71 -1.24 18.88 -9.61
C ASP A 71 -0.24 17.86 -10.17
N LEU A 72 1.05 18.21 -10.28
CA LEU A 72 2.12 17.31 -10.66
C LEU A 72 2.31 16.19 -9.62
N LYS A 73 2.34 16.53 -8.33
CA LYS A 73 2.40 15.54 -7.25
C LYS A 73 1.19 14.61 -7.26
N ARG A 74 -0.02 15.15 -7.47
CA ARG A 74 -1.25 14.35 -7.56
C ARG A 74 -1.20 13.38 -8.74
N LYS A 75 -0.73 13.83 -9.89
CA LYS A 75 -0.53 12.97 -11.06
C LYS A 75 0.50 11.89 -10.79
N LEU A 76 1.64 12.21 -10.19
CA LEU A 76 2.65 11.23 -9.78
C LEU A 76 2.09 10.24 -8.75
N ALA A 77 1.37 10.71 -7.72
CA ALA A 77 0.78 9.87 -6.69
C ALA A 77 -0.28 8.88 -7.24
N SER A 78 -0.87 9.15 -8.41
CA SER A 78 -1.81 8.22 -9.05
C SER A 78 -1.15 6.93 -9.55
N TYR A 79 0.16 6.89 -9.66
CA TYR A 79 0.94 5.69 -10.00
C TYR A 79 1.29 4.83 -8.79
N ALA A 80 1.11 5.34 -7.56
CA ALA A 80 1.39 4.62 -6.33
C ALA A 80 0.18 3.78 -5.87
N HIS A 81 0.44 2.58 -5.37
CA HIS A 81 -0.58 1.63 -4.92
C HIS A 81 -0.83 1.71 -3.42
N THR A 82 0.22 1.97 -2.62
CA THR A 82 0.14 2.06 -1.17
C THR A 82 -0.10 3.50 -0.69
N GLU A 83 -0.75 3.65 0.46
CA GLU A 83 -0.91 4.95 1.12
C GLU A 83 0.45 5.57 1.49
N TYR A 84 1.38 4.73 1.93
CA TYR A 84 2.75 5.13 2.23
C TYR A 84 3.43 5.83 1.05
N ALA A 85 3.41 5.21 -0.13
CA ALA A 85 4.04 5.76 -1.32
C ALA A 85 3.36 7.06 -1.78
N ARG A 86 2.02 7.15 -1.70
CA ARG A 86 1.28 8.39 -2.03
C ARG A 86 1.68 9.54 -1.12
N LEU A 87 1.74 9.31 0.18
CA LEU A 87 2.16 10.33 1.15
C LEU A 87 3.63 10.69 0.96
N LYS A 88 4.49 9.72 0.64
CA LYS A 88 5.90 9.97 0.35
C LYS A 88 6.10 10.84 -0.89
N VAL A 89 5.30 10.68 -1.95
CA VAL A 89 5.25 11.61 -3.08
C VAL A 89 4.95 13.04 -2.61
N GLY A 90 4.05 13.22 -1.65
CA GLY A 90 3.74 14.51 -1.05
C GLY A 90 4.95 15.19 -0.38
N THR A 91 5.97 14.43 0.03
CA THR A 91 7.20 14.98 0.62
C THR A 91 8.16 15.59 -0.40
N LEU A 92 7.97 15.34 -1.69
CA LEU A 92 8.76 15.95 -2.75
C LEU A 92 8.47 17.45 -2.85
N PHE A 93 9.49 18.25 -3.02
CA PHE A 93 9.39 19.70 -3.18
C PHE A 93 10.54 20.21 -4.05
N PRO A 94 10.31 21.25 -4.87
CA PRO A 94 11.36 21.85 -5.70
C PRO A 94 12.27 22.72 -4.85
N VAL A 95 13.56 22.70 -5.16
CA VAL A 95 14.58 23.48 -4.46
C VAL A 95 15.61 24.07 -5.42
N SER A 96 16.36 25.07 -4.96
CA SER A 96 17.52 25.62 -5.67
C SER A 96 18.85 24.98 -5.26
N CYS A 97 18.86 24.03 -4.31
CA CYS A 97 20.05 23.35 -3.85
C CYS A 97 20.42 22.21 -4.81
N GLN A 98 21.57 22.34 -5.46
CA GLN A 98 22.05 21.39 -6.47
C GLN A 98 22.25 20.00 -5.88
N GLU A 99 22.78 19.87 -4.68
CA GLU A 99 23.08 18.59 -4.04
C GLU A 99 21.79 17.77 -3.81
N LEU A 100 20.71 18.42 -3.36
CA LEU A 100 19.43 17.76 -3.14
C LEU A 100 18.75 17.39 -4.48
N ILE A 101 18.88 18.25 -5.49
CA ILE A 101 18.41 17.94 -6.84
C ILE A 101 19.13 16.69 -7.36
N GLU A 102 20.45 16.62 -7.25
CA GLU A 102 21.25 15.48 -7.74
C GLU A 102 20.97 14.19 -6.95
N GLU A 103 20.67 14.27 -5.64
CA GLU A 103 20.23 13.10 -4.86
C GLU A 103 18.92 12.53 -5.40
N ASN A 104 17.92 13.39 -5.63
CA ASN A 104 16.63 12.98 -6.19
C ASN A 104 16.76 12.46 -7.64
N ARG A 105 17.67 13.03 -8.44
CA ARG A 105 17.96 12.55 -9.81
C ARG A 105 18.49 11.12 -9.78
N ARG A 106 19.39 10.80 -8.84
CA ARG A 106 19.89 9.43 -8.65
C ARG A 106 18.77 8.46 -8.29
N GLN A 107 17.86 8.86 -7.39
CA GLN A 107 16.68 8.06 -7.05
C GLN A 107 15.78 7.85 -8.28
N SER A 108 15.57 8.87 -9.09
CA SER A 108 14.78 8.78 -10.33
C SER A 108 15.39 7.80 -11.33
N LEU A 109 16.72 7.80 -11.50
CA LEU A 109 17.41 6.83 -12.36
C LEU A 109 17.25 5.39 -11.87
N VAL A 110 17.41 5.16 -10.56
CA VAL A 110 17.19 3.85 -9.94
C VAL A 110 15.75 3.40 -10.13
N ALA A 111 14.79 4.31 -9.94
CA ALA A 111 13.37 4.04 -10.12
C ALA A 111 13.03 3.60 -11.56
N MET A 112 13.59 4.29 -12.55
CA MET A 112 13.41 3.93 -13.96
C MET A 112 14.07 2.57 -14.29
N ASP A 113 15.29 2.31 -13.81
CA ASP A 113 15.98 1.04 -13.98
C ASP A 113 15.19 -0.13 -13.39
N TYR A 114 14.59 0.04 -12.21
CA TYR A 114 13.77 -1.00 -11.59
C TYR A 114 12.54 -1.37 -12.42
N VAL A 115 11.83 -0.37 -12.96
CA VAL A 115 10.67 -0.63 -13.82
C VAL A 115 11.08 -1.31 -15.13
N LEU A 116 12.23 -0.94 -15.71
CA LEU A 116 12.76 -1.57 -16.91
C LEU A 116 13.17 -3.04 -16.67
N ARG A 117 13.74 -3.36 -15.51
CA ARG A 117 14.12 -4.74 -15.14
C ARG A 117 12.93 -5.64 -14.89
N LEU A 118 11.78 -5.09 -14.52
CA LEU A 118 10.54 -5.87 -14.36
C LEU A 118 10.01 -6.42 -15.69
N ASP A 119 10.51 -5.93 -16.83
CA ASP A 119 10.28 -6.47 -18.20
C ASP A 119 8.80 -6.80 -18.50
N GLY A 120 7.91 -5.89 -18.10
CA GLY A 120 6.46 -6.04 -18.32
C GLY A 120 5.70 -6.79 -17.21
N GLU A 121 6.37 -7.34 -16.22
CA GLU A 121 5.70 -7.85 -15.02
C GLU A 121 5.12 -6.69 -14.20
N ASP A 122 3.83 -6.77 -13.87
CA ASP A 122 3.14 -5.72 -13.10
C ASP A 122 3.01 -6.11 -11.63
N PRO A 123 3.77 -5.49 -10.72
CA PRO A 123 3.68 -5.73 -9.29
C PRO A 123 2.42 -5.11 -8.65
N GLY A 124 1.59 -4.41 -9.41
CA GLY A 124 0.47 -3.62 -8.91
C GLY A 124 -0.55 -4.40 -8.08
N LEU A 125 -0.84 -5.65 -8.45
CA LEU A 125 -1.74 -6.52 -7.67
C LEU A 125 -1.16 -6.86 -6.29
N LEU A 126 0.13 -7.14 -6.20
CA LEU A 126 0.81 -7.42 -4.93
C LEU A 126 0.90 -6.17 -4.08
N LEU A 127 1.36 -5.06 -4.65
CA LEU A 127 1.43 -3.76 -3.99
C LEU A 127 0.07 -3.30 -3.46
N GLY A 128 -1.01 -3.52 -4.22
CA GLY A 128 -2.36 -3.18 -3.83
C GLY A 128 -2.88 -3.93 -2.59
N ARG A 129 -2.26 -5.05 -2.19
CA ARG A 129 -2.59 -5.82 -0.98
C ARG A 129 -1.71 -5.46 0.22
N ILE A 130 -0.59 -4.79 0.00
CA ILE A 130 0.32 -4.38 1.07
C ILE A 130 -0.30 -3.21 1.83
N ARG A 131 -0.47 -3.41 3.14
CA ARG A 131 -0.98 -2.42 4.09
C ARG A 131 0.02 -2.23 5.22
N PRO A 132 0.01 -1.11 5.93
CA PRO A 132 0.75 -0.99 7.18
C PRO A 132 0.33 -2.06 8.17
N LEU A 133 1.30 -2.71 8.79
CA LEU A 133 1.04 -3.78 9.74
C LEU A 133 0.21 -3.27 10.93
N LYS A 134 -0.71 -4.10 11.38
CA LYS A 134 -1.62 -3.80 12.49
C LYS A 134 -1.21 -4.59 13.72
N GLU A 135 -1.27 -3.95 14.87
CA GLU A 135 -1.25 -4.64 16.14
C GLU A 135 -2.60 -5.35 16.34
N ARG A 136 -2.54 -6.62 16.70
CA ARG A 136 -3.77 -7.34 17.04
C ARG A 136 -4.32 -6.82 18.37
N PRO A 137 -5.64 -6.57 18.46
CA PRO A 137 -6.28 -6.34 19.75
C PRO A 137 -5.98 -7.53 20.69
N LYS A 138 -5.61 -7.24 21.94
CA LYS A 138 -5.36 -8.29 22.94
C LYS A 138 -6.64 -9.07 23.21
N VAL A 139 -6.81 -10.21 22.52
CA VAL A 139 -7.96 -11.10 22.68
C VAL A 139 -7.62 -12.11 23.78
N ARG A 140 -8.50 -12.23 24.77
CA ARG A 140 -8.34 -13.20 25.85
C ARG A 140 -8.51 -14.62 25.32
N ILE A 141 -7.53 -15.47 25.58
CA ILE A 141 -7.53 -16.89 25.25
C ILE A 141 -8.52 -17.58 26.17
N ARG A 142 -9.45 -18.31 25.61
CA ARG A 142 -10.47 -19.07 26.34
C ARG A 142 -10.19 -20.56 26.20
N GLY A 143 -10.61 -21.35 27.20
CA GLY A 143 -10.46 -22.82 27.19
C GLY A 143 -9.08 -23.32 27.65
N ARG A 144 -8.15 -22.41 27.99
CA ARG A 144 -6.84 -22.73 28.57
C ARG A 144 -6.55 -21.84 29.76
N ALA A 145 -5.76 -22.37 30.71
CA ALA A 145 -5.26 -21.64 31.87
C ALA A 145 -3.78 -21.95 32.13
N ILE A 146 -3.10 -21.04 32.80
CA ILE A 146 -1.74 -21.24 33.30
C ILE A 146 -1.83 -21.35 34.83
N ALA A 147 -1.36 -22.45 35.36
CA ALA A 147 -1.23 -22.68 36.81
C ALA A 147 0.24 -22.47 37.22
N VAL A 148 0.49 -21.74 38.28
CA VAL A 148 1.85 -21.44 38.76
C VAL A 148 1.98 -21.88 40.22
N THR A 149 3.07 -22.58 40.55
CA THR A 149 3.35 -23.05 41.91
C THR A 149 4.13 -22.03 42.74
N SER A 150 4.92 -21.15 42.10
CA SER A 150 5.74 -20.13 42.77
C SER A 150 5.09 -18.75 42.74
N PRO A 151 4.95 -18.05 43.90
CA PRO A 151 4.49 -16.65 43.92
C PRO A 151 5.37 -15.67 43.14
N GLU A 152 6.66 -15.92 43.07
CA GLU A 152 7.62 -15.09 42.36
C GLU A 152 7.37 -15.16 40.84
N THR A 153 7.29 -16.39 40.32
CA THR A 153 6.97 -16.62 38.89
C THR A 153 5.58 -16.11 38.53
N PHE A 154 4.60 -16.22 39.44
CA PHE A 154 3.28 -15.64 39.22
C PHE A 154 3.33 -14.12 39.05
N GLN A 155 4.09 -13.40 39.89
CA GLN A 155 4.25 -11.94 39.76
C GLN A 155 5.03 -11.56 38.50
N GLU A 156 6.04 -12.34 38.12
CA GLU A 156 6.78 -12.16 36.89
C GLU A 156 5.86 -12.25 35.67
N LEU A 157 5.11 -13.33 35.49
CA LEU A 157 4.19 -13.53 34.38
C LEU A 157 3.08 -12.47 34.35
N LYS A 158 2.61 -12.04 35.53
CA LYS A 158 1.65 -10.95 35.65
C LYS A 158 2.24 -9.62 35.24
N SER A 159 3.50 -9.31 35.60
CA SER A 159 4.20 -8.09 35.18
C SER A 159 4.39 -8.02 33.66
N ARG A 160 4.55 -9.16 33.00
CA ARG A 160 4.57 -9.30 31.52
C ARG A 160 3.18 -9.14 30.89
N GLY A 161 2.12 -9.07 31.71
CA GLY A 161 0.74 -8.85 31.27
C GLY A 161 0.04 -10.08 30.72
N LEU A 162 0.51 -11.29 31.05
CA LEU A 162 -0.11 -12.55 30.62
C LEU A 162 -1.50 -12.75 31.23
N ASP A 163 -1.76 -12.21 32.43
CA ASP A 163 -3.08 -12.19 33.09
C ASP A 163 -4.18 -11.52 32.27
N LYS A 164 -3.82 -10.65 31.34
CA LYS A 164 -4.74 -9.99 30.39
C LYS A 164 -5.03 -10.85 29.16
N LEU A 165 -4.18 -11.83 28.87
CA LEU A 165 -4.27 -12.68 27.69
C LEU A 165 -4.87 -14.04 27.98
N ILE A 166 -4.55 -14.64 29.16
CA ILE A 166 -4.96 -15.96 29.56
C ILE A 166 -5.28 -15.97 31.06
N ASP A 167 -6.08 -16.94 31.51
CA ASP A 167 -6.34 -17.12 32.93
C ASP A 167 -5.09 -17.63 33.64
N LEU A 168 -4.58 -16.83 34.58
CA LEU A 168 -3.39 -17.11 35.38
C LEU A 168 -3.81 -17.36 36.83
N SER A 169 -3.50 -18.54 37.36
CA SER A 169 -3.91 -18.97 38.73
C SER A 169 -2.74 -19.52 39.53
N MET A 170 -2.74 -19.29 40.82
CA MET A 170 -1.86 -20.00 41.73
C MET A 170 -2.40 -21.42 42.00
N ALA A 171 -1.55 -22.42 41.92
CA ALA A 171 -1.90 -23.81 42.20
C ALA A 171 -1.13 -24.28 43.43
N GLU A 172 -1.79 -24.28 44.58
CA GLU A 172 -1.20 -24.67 45.86
C GLU A 172 -1.33 -26.18 46.16
N SER A 173 -2.12 -26.91 45.35
CA SER A 173 -2.35 -28.34 45.54
C SER A 173 -2.80 -29.05 44.26
N SER A 174 -2.57 -30.38 44.19
CA SER A 174 -3.02 -31.24 43.08
C SER A 174 -4.54 -31.21 42.89
N ARG A 175 -5.31 -30.98 43.97
CA ARG A 175 -6.76 -30.81 43.88
C ARG A 175 -7.15 -29.52 43.16
N ALA A 176 -6.48 -28.41 43.43
CA ALA A 176 -6.72 -27.14 42.75
C ALA A 176 -6.38 -27.23 41.24
N LEU A 177 -5.34 -28.00 40.88
CA LEU A 177 -4.99 -28.30 39.50
C LEU A 177 -6.06 -29.09 38.75
N LEU A 178 -6.65 -30.11 39.41
CA LEU A 178 -7.75 -30.90 38.85
C LEU A 178 -9.00 -30.06 38.62
N GLU A 179 -9.39 -29.21 39.58
CA GLU A 179 -10.52 -28.29 39.44
C GLU A 179 -10.31 -27.29 38.29
N LEU A 180 -9.08 -26.83 38.08
CA LEU A 180 -8.71 -26.00 36.93
C LEU A 180 -8.79 -26.81 35.63
N ALA A 181 -8.26 -28.02 35.58
CA ALA A 181 -8.28 -28.87 34.39
C ALA A 181 -9.71 -29.24 33.95
N GLU A 182 -10.62 -29.45 34.92
CA GLU A 182 -12.04 -29.65 34.64
C GLU A 182 -12.71 -28.39 34.05
N SER A 183 -12.29 -27.20 34.51
CA SER A 183 -12.88 -25.92 34.09
C SER A 183 -12.38 -25.47 32.71
N TYR A 184 -11.12 -25.71 32.37
CA TYR A 184 -10.46 -25.20 31.17
C TYR A 184 -10.12 -26.25 30.11
N GLY A 185 -10.27 -27.55 30.44
CA GLY A 185 -9.90 -28.63 29.52
C GLY A 185 -8.40 -28.84 29.34
N GLN A 186 -7.59 -27.77 29.35
CA GLN A 186 -6.13 -27.81 29.25
C GLN A 186 -5.48 -26.77 30.16
N VAL A 187 -4.58 -27.20 31.04
CA VAL A 187 -3.83 -26.35 31.97
C VAL A 187 -2.34 -26.56 31.76
N THR A 188 -1.60 -25.44 31.57
CA THR A 188 -0.14 -25.46 31.54
C THR A 188 0.37 -25.13 32.92
N LEU A 189 1.05 -26.09 33.55
CA LEU A 189 1.64 -25.95 34.89
C LEU A 189 3.06 -25.37 34.78
N VAL A 190 3.30 -24.28 35.46
CA VAL A 190 4.62 -23.67 35.62
C VAL A 190 5.14 -23.97 37.01
N GLY A 191 6.08 -24.90 37.09
CA GLY A 191 6.66 -25.46 38.32
C GLY A 191 6.50 -26.96 38.40
N GLU A 192 6.92 -27.54 39.50
CA GLU A 192 6.83 -28.98 39.74
C GLU A 192 5.42 -29.37 40.22
N GLY A 193 4.86 -30.47 39.70
CA GLY A 193 3.57 -30.98 40.08
C GLY A 193 3.37 -32.44 39.70
N ASP A 194 2.22 -33.01 40.09
CA ASP A 194 1.86 -34.39 39.78
C ASP A 194 1.40 -34.51 38.30
N ASP A 195 1.65 -35.66 37.69
CA ASP A 195 1.13 -36.01 36.36
C ASP A 195 -0.39 -36.22 36.43
N LEU A 196 -1.14 -35.20 36.02
CA LEU A 196 -2.60 -35.18 36.10
C LEU A 196 -3.24 -35.05 34.71
N PRO A 197 -4.38 -35.72 34.47
CA PRO A 197 -5.08 -35.60 33.19
C PRO A 197 -5.48 -34.16 32.87
N GLY A 198 -5.07 -33.65 31.71
CA GLY A 198 -5.38 -32.29 31.27
C GLY A 198 -4.43 -31.20 31.81
N VAL A 199 -3.41 -31.60 32.57
CA VAL A 199 -2.33 -30.72 33.04
C VAL A 199 -1.04 -31.09 32.31
N GLU A 200 -0.39 -30.12 31.75
CA GLU A 200 0.90 -30.26 31.04
C GLU A 200 1.94 -29.40 31.75
N GLU A 201 3.07 -29.97 32.13
CA GLU A 201 4.17 -29.22 32.72
C GLU A 201 4.85 -28.34 31.66
N ALA A 202 5.13 -27.08 31.98
CA ALA A 202 5.72 -26.14 31.07
C ALA A 202 7.20 -26.43 30.81
N GLU A 203 7.56 -26.67 29.56
CA GLU A 203 8.95 -26.86 29.14
C GLU A 203 9.71 -25.50 29.01
N SER A 204 8.99 -24.37 28.89
CA SER A 204 9.57 -23.03 28.73
C SER A 204 8.65 -21.96 29.33
N LEU A 205 9.28 -20.87 29.84
CA LEU A 205 8.59 -19.69 30.36
C LEU A 205 8.41 -18.59 29.29
N GLU A 206 8.86 -18.82 28.07
CA GLU A 206 8.77 -17.88 26.98
C GLU A 206 7.33 -17.73 26.46
N ASP A 207 7.00 -16.53 25.93
CA ASP A 207 5.65 -16.22 25.45
C ASP A 207 5.22 -17.15 24.29
N TRP A 208 6.16 -17.57 23.44
CA TRP A 208 5.86 -18.50 22.35
C TRP A 208 5.37 -19.87 22.84
N TYR A 209 5.73 -20.25 24.07
CA TYR A 209 5.28 -21.51 24.68
C TYR A 209 3.99 -21.32 25.48
N LEU A 210 3.93 -20.31 26.34
CA LEU A 210 2.81 -20.05 27.24
C LEU A 210 1.57 -19.52 26.49
N VAL A 211 1.75 -18.57 25.59
CA VAL A 211 0.68 -17.87 24.85
C VAL A 211 1.00 -17.76 23.36
N PRO A 212 1.21 -18.89 22.65
CA PRO A 212 1.57 -18.89 21.23
C PRO A 212 0.57 -18.11 20.38
N GLU A 213 -0.70 -18.04 20.78
CA GLU A 213 -1.76 -17.31 20.10
C GLU A 213 -1.50 -15.80 20.04
N ALA A 214 -0.77 -15.26 21.01
CA ALA A 214 -0.41 -13.84 21.02
C ALA A 214 0.59 -13.51 19.89
N ILE A 215 1.58 -14.39 19.68
CA ILE A 215 2.57 -14.24 18.61
C ILE A 215 1.93 -14.52 17.25
N LEU A 216 1.29 -15.66 17.10
CA LEU A 216 0.66 -16.06 15.84
C LEU A 216 -0.43 -15.09 15.40
N GLY A 217 -1.12 -14.48 16.37
CA GLY A 217 -2.17 -13.51 16.11
C GLY A 217 -1.71 -12.29 15.31
N PHE A 218 -0.50 -11.79 15.55
CA PHE A 218 0.09 -10.71 14.75
C PHE A 218 0.24 -11.11 13.29
N TYR A 219 0.79 -12.29 13.03
CA TYR A 219 0.99 -12.79 11.67
C TYR A 219 -0.32 -13.14 10.97
N GLN A 220 -1.30 -13.70 11.68
CA GLN A 220 -2.64 -14.00 11.14
C GLN A 220 -3.38 -12.73 10.71
N GLU A 221 -3.35 -11.66 11.54
CA GLU A 221 -3.98 -10.37 11.23
C GLU A 221 -3.35 -9.70 10.00
N ASN A 222 -2.05 -9.94 9.78
CA ASN A 222 -1.27 -9.33 8.71
C ASN A 222 -0.91 -10.31 7.59
N LEU A 223 -1.51 -11.50 7.57
CA LEU A 223 -1.10 -12.61 6.70
C LEU A 223 -1.10 -12.22 5.21
N GLU A 224 -2.16 -11.60 4.73
CA GLU A 224 -2.27 -11.17 3.33
C GLU A 224 -1.16 -10.18 2.94
N THR A 225 -0.87 -9.22 3.83
CA THR A 225 0.19 -8.23 3.62
C THR A 225 1.57 -8.87 3.58
N ILE A 226 1.87 -9.76 4.55
CA ILE A 226 3.19 -10.40 4.65
C ILE A 226 3.41 -11.36 3.46
N VAL A 227 2.41 -12.16 3.11
CA VAL A 227 2.47 -13.07 1.94
C VAL A 227 2.68 -12.27 0.65
N SER A 228 1.96 -11.15 0.47
CA SER A 228 2.12 -10.30 -0.71
C SER A 228 3.49 -9.63 -0.75
N ALA A 229 4.04 -9.22 0.40
CA ALA A 229 5.39 -8.65 0.50
C ALA A 229 6.47 -9.68 0.17
N LEU A 230 6.32 -10.92 0.65
CA LEU A 230 7.23 -12.04 0.33
C LEU A 230 7.21 -12.37 -1.17
N ALA A 231 6.01 -12.49 -1.75
CA ALA A 231 5.86 -12.75 -3.19
C ALA A 231 6.45 -11.63 -4.05
N LEU A 232 6.27 -10.37 -3.63
CA LEU A 232 6.87 -9.22 -4.30
C LEU A 232 8.40 -9.25 -4.19
N ALA A 233 8.96 -9.55 -3.02
CA ALA A 233 10.42 -9.67 -2.85
C ALA A 233 11.02 -10.76 -3.75
N GLU A 234 10.34 -11.90 -3.89
CA GLU A 234 10.74 -12.97 -4.81
C GLU A 234 10.70 -12.51 -6.28
N LEU A 235 9.66 -11.79 -6.69
CA LEU A 235 9.55 -11.20 -8.03
C LEU A 235 10.69 -10.22 -8.30
N LEU A 236 11.00 -9.33 -7.34
CA LEU A 236 12.10 -8.37 -7.45
C LEU A 236 13.46 -9.06 -7.53
N GLN A 237 13.66 -10.13 -6.77
CA GLN A 237 14.89 -10.93 -6.82
C GLN A 237 15.07 -11.60 -8.18
N LYS A 238 14.00 -12.16 -8.78
CA LYS A 238 14.01 -12.72 -10.15
C LYS A 238 14.35 -11.66 -11.20
N ALA A 239 13.87 -10.41 -11.01
CA ALA A 239 14.20 -9.27 -11.85
C ALA A 239 15.64 -8.72 -11.63
N GLY A 240 16.45 -9.34 -10.77
CA GLY A 240 17.81 -8.91 -10.45
C GLY A 240 17.88 -7.68 -9.52
N ILE A 241 16.82 -7.39 -8.78
CA ILE A 241 16.74 -6.30 -7.80
C ILE A 241 16.93 -6.90 -6.41
N HIS A 242 18.18 -7.06 -5.98
CA HIS A 242 18.53 -7.76 -4.74
C HIS A 242 18.46 -6.90 -3.47
N GLN A 243 18.22 -5.60 -3.60
CA GLN A 243 18.12 -4.68 -2.45
C GLN A 243 16.95 -5.03 -1.52
N PHE A 244 15.94 -5.73 -2.02
CA PHE A 244 14.69 -6.06 -1.32
C PHE A 244 14.55 -7.56 -1.09
N SER A 245 15.62 -8.24 -0.63
CA SER A 245 15.59 -9.68 -0.36
C SER A 245 14.71 -10.02 0.84
N SER A 246 14.02 -11.16 0.77
CA SER A 246 13.23 -11.69 1.89
C SER A 246 14.06 -12.64 2.74
N PRO A 247 13.80 -12.74 4.06
CA PRO A 247 14.33 -13.80 4.88
C PRO A 247 13.71 -15.14 4.47
N GLU A 248 14.54 -16.11 4.04
CA GLU A 248 14.08 -17.44 3.55
C GLU A 248 13.23 -18.17 4.60
N ASP A 249 13.67 -18.16 5.86
CA ASP A 249 12.96 -18.81 6.96
C ASP A 249 11.54 -18.25 7.19
N LEU A 250 11.33 -16.94 6.98
CA LEU A 250 10.03 -16.29 7.18
C LEU A 250 9.01 -16.79 6.16
N GLN A 251 9.42 -17.02 4.92
CA GLN A 251 8.54 -17.49 3.85
C GLN A 251 7.96 -18.88 4.16
N GLU A 252 8.80 -19.81 4.59
CA GLU A 252 8.37 -21.16 4.96
C GLU A 252 7.39 -21.14 6.14
N LEU A 253 7.73 -20.40 7.22
CA LEU A 253 6.90 -20.30 8.41
C LEU A 253 5.53 -19.67 8.14
N VAL A 254 5.50 -18.58 7.35
CA VAL A 254 4.26 -17.91 6.96
C VAL A 254 3.41 -18.80 6.05
N HIS A 255 4.02 -19.57 5.15
CA HIS A 255 3.31 -20.53 4.32
C HIS A 255 2.67 -21.65 5.16
N ARG A 256 3.38 -22.16 6.18
CA ARG A 256 2.83 -23.15 7.13
C ARG A 256 1.69 -22.56 7.96
N LEU A 257 1.77 -21.30 8.37
CA LEU A 257 0.70 -20.62 9.10
C LEU A 257 -0.59 -20.47 8.25
N GLY A 258 -0.47 -20.33 6.95
CA GLY A 258 -1.60 -20.25 6.01
C GLY A 258 -2.24 -21.60 5.66
N LYS A 259 -1.65 -22.73 6.07
CA LYS A 259 -2.23 -24.07 5.87
C LYS A 259 -2.97 -24.50 7.13
N ASP A 260 -4.23 -24.87 6.97
CA ASP A 260 -5.03 -25.46 8.05
C ASP A 260 -4.55 -26.88 8.36
N GLY A 261 -3.85 -27.04 9.47
CA GLY A 261 -3.64 -28.30 10.14
C GLY A 261 -2.50 -29.21 9.62
N ASP A 262 -2.11 -30.10 10.50
CA ASP A 262 -1.23 -31.25 10.27
C ASP A 262 -2.11 -32.44 9.85
N LEU A 263 -1.60 -33.35 9.03
CA LEU A 263 -2.29 -34.55 8.55
C LEU A 263 -2.90 -35.38 9.71
N GLU A 264 -2.21 -35.46 10.83
CA GLU A 264 -2.72 -36.18 12.03
C GLU A 264 -3.88 -35.41 12.67
N GLN A 265 -3.85 -34.09 12.71
CA GLN A 265 -4.96 -33.28 13.22
C GLN A 265 -6.22 -33.46 12.35
N GLU A 266 -6.08 -33.47 11.03
CA GLU A 266 -7.18 -33.73 10.10
C GLU A 266 -7.76 -35.13 10.30
N ARG A 267 -6.89 -36.15 10.46
CA ARG A 267 -7.28 -37.51 10.76
C ARG A 267 -8.13 -37.58 12.07
N LEU A 268 -7.66 -36.94 13.14
CA LEU A 268 -8.38 -36.91 14.41
C LEU A 268 -9.73 -36.16 14.31
N LYS A 269 -9.79 -35.07 13.56
CA LYS A 269 -11.04 -34.32 13.28
C LYS A 269 -12.06 -35.19 12.51
N MET A 270 -11.58 -35.91 11.49
CA MET A 270 -12.41 -36.86 10.76
C MET A 270 -12.92 -37.97 11.65
N LEU A 271 -12.05 -38.55 12.52
CA LEU A 271 -12.41 -39.58 13.47
C LEU A 271 -13.46 -39.06 14.47
N LEU A 272 -13.30 -37.86 15.01
CA LEU A 272 -14.26 -37.23 15.93
C LEU A 272 -15.65 -37.07 15.27
N SER A 273 -15.71 -36.74 14.00
CA SER A 273 -16.97 -36.53 13.28
C SER A 273 -17.67 -37.83 12.88
N SER A 274 -16.92 -38.94 12.72
CA SER A 274 -17.43 -40.20 12.18
C SER A 274 -17.64 -41.28 13.25
N LEU A 275 -16.92 -41.23 14.39
CA LEU A 275 -16.95 -42.29 15.42
C LEU A 275 -18.37 -42.65 15.89
N GLY A 276 -19.17 -41.64 16.26
CA GLY A 276 -20.53 -41.87 16.73
C GLY A 276 -21.43 -42.52 15.71
N ARG A 277 -21.29 -42.13 14.43
CA ARG A 277 -22.06 -42.68 13.31
C ARG A 277 -21.67 -44.13 13.05
N SER A 278 -20.37 -44.40 12.84
CA SER A 278 -19.88 -45.75 12.51
C SER A 278 -20.15 -46.78 13.62
N VAL A 279 -20.07 -46.36 14.89
CA VAL A 279 -20.44 -47.23 16.00
C VAL A 279 -21.93 -47.55 16.00
N ASN A 280 -22.82 -46.59 15.79
CA ASN A 280 -24.26 -46.81 15.67
C ASN A 280 -24.62 -47.70 14.47
N GLU A 281 -23.98 -47.52 13.34
CA GLU A 281 -24.14 -48.35 12.14
C GLU A 281 -23.69 -49.79 12.38
N ALA A 282 -22.53 -49.97 13.06
CA ALA A 282 -22.05 -51.30 13.47
C ALA A 282 -22.98 -52.01 14.43
N ALA A 283 -23.53 -51.31 15.42
CA ALA A 283 -24.52 -51.86 16.35
C ALA A 283 -25.85 -52.23 15.66
N SER A 284 -26.30 -51.38 14.75
CA SER A 284 -27.49 -51.64 13.94
C SER A 284 -27.32 -52.87 13.06
N TRP A 285 -26.17 -53.01 12.41
CA TRP A 285 -25.81 -54.17 11.62
C TRP A 285 -25.71 -55.41 12.49
N ALA A 286 -25.09 -55.33 13.66
CA ALA A 286 -24.98 -56.46 14.60
C ALA A 286 -26.37 -56.98 15.04
N ASN A 287 -27.27 -56.06 15.35
CA ASN A 287 -28.66 -56.43 15.73
C ASN A 287 -29.42 -57.11 14.57
N ALA A 288 -29.23 -56.65 13.33
CA ALA A 288 -29.83 -57.28 12.15
C ALA A 288 -29.23 -58.67 11.90
N GLU A 289 -27.91 -58.83 12.02
CA GLU A 289 -27.23 -60.11 11.83
C GLU A 289 -27.50 -61.10 12.98
N LEU A 290 -27.56 -60.63 14.24
CA LEU A 290 -28.00 -61.44 15.35
C LEU A 290 -29.40 -62.01 15.13
N LYS A 291 -30.36 -61.16 14.74
CA LYS A 291 -31.73 -61.60 14.42
C LYS A 291 -31.74 -62.68 13.35
N LYS A 292 -31.02 -62.47 12.26
CA LYS A 292 -30.91 -63.43 11.15
C LYS A 292 -30.27 -64.74 11.56
N ARG A 293 -29.16 -64.73 12.35
CA ARG A 293 -28.48 -65.94 12.82
C ARG A 293 -29.30 -66.66 13.86
N ILE A 294 -30.03 -65.95 14.75
CA ILE A 294 -30.94 -66.55 15.73
C ILE A 294 -32.11 -67.26 15.01
N GLU A 295 -32.72 -66.61 13.99
CA GLU A 295 -33.81 -67.21 13.21
C GLU A 295 -33.33 -68.42 12.40
N ALA A 296 -32.07 -68.49 11.97
CA ALA A 296 -31.48 -69.61 11.23
C ALA A 296 -30.99 -70.76 12.14
N SER A 297 -30.79 -70.51 13.44
CA SER A 297 -30.31 -71.50 14.39
C SER A 297 -31.43 -72.44 14.86
N SER A 298 -31.31 -73.74 14.57
CA SER A 298 -32.16 -74.77 15.18
C SER A 298 -31.63 -75.10 16.55
N LEU A 299 -32.31 -74.64 17.59
CA LEU A 299 -31.99 -74.98 18.98
C LEU A 299 -32.36 -76.46 19.33
N THR A 300 -31.40 -77.34 19.41
CA THR A 300 -31.57 -78.71 19.89
C THR A 300 -31.30 -78.74 21.40
N LEU A 301 -32.35 -78.79 22.15
CA LEU A 301 -32.25 -79.05 23.60
C LEU A 301 -32.13 -80.54 23.83
N GLU A 302 -31.10 -80.99 24.52
CA GLU A 302 -31.02 -82.40 25.02
C GLU A 302 -32.08 -82.67 26.07
N GLY A 303 -32.61 -83.90 26.10
CA GLY A 303 -33.73 -84.25 26.97
C GLY A 303 -33.49 -84.02 28.48
N ALA A 304 -32.25 -83.98 28.91
CA ALA A 304 -31.87 -83.62 30.29
C ALA A 304 -32.03 -82.09 30.55
N ASP A 305 -31.74 -81.25 29.57
CA ASP A 305 -31.88 -79.80 29.66
C ASP A 305 -33.37 -79.38 29.63
N LEU A 306 -34.20 -80.10 28.88
CA LEU A 306 -35.66 -79.90 28.83
C LEU A 306 -36.28 -80.24 30.24
N LEU A 307 -35.83 -81.27 30.88
CA LEU A 307 -36.29 -81.62 32.22
C LEU A 307 -35.87 -80.60 33.31
N SER A 308 -34.69 -79.98 33.16
CA SER A 308 -34.22 -78.94 34.08
C SER A 308 -34.98 -77.62 33.93
N VAL A 309 -35.37 -77.27 32.71
CA VAL A 309 -36.23 -76.11 32.38
C VAL A 309 -37.63 -76.25 32.89
N VAL A 310 -38.21 -77.44 32.76
CA VAL A 310 -39.56 -77.73 33.22
C VAL A 310 -39.64 -77.85 34.76
N SER A 311 -38.56 -78.27 35.43
CA SER A 311 -38.56 -78.49 36.89
C SER A 311 -38.17 -77.24 37.74
N ARG A 312 -37.47 -76.29 37.21
CA ARG A 312 -36.94 -75.10 37.94
C ARG A 312 -37.32 -73.74 37.47
N GLY A 313 -38.00 -73.62 36.31
CA GLY A 313 -38.54 -72.37 35.78
C GLY A 313 -37.56 -71.27 35.43
N GLU A 314 -36.40 -71.21 36.04
CA GLU A 314 -35.39 -70.20 35.89
C GLU A 314 -34.21 -70.60 34.98
N GLY A 315 -33.97 -71.87 34.74
CA GLY A 315 -32.82 -72.39 33.99
C GLY A 315 -32.86 -72.22 32.46
N ALA A 316 -34.03 -71.98 31.88
CA ALA A 316 -34.20 -71.89 30.43
C ALA A 316 -33.47 -70.67 29.83
N ARG A 317 -33.45 -69.57 30.55
CA ARG A 317 -32.80 -68.33 30.13
C ARG A 317 -31.28 -68.47 30.15
N GLU A 318 -30.73 -69.13 31.19
CA GLU A 318 -29.30 -69.35 31.31
C GLU A 318 -28.76 -70.37 30.31
N LEU A 319 -29.49 -71.45 29.99
CA LEU A 319 -29.12 -72.43 28.99
C LEU A 319 -29.19 -71.87 27.58
N LEU A 320 -30.18 -71.07 27.25
CA LEU A 320 -30.25 -70.31 26.03
C LEU A 320 -29.08 -69.34 25.85
N GLN A 321 -28.76 -68.67 26.95
CA GLN A 321 -27.60 -67.76 26.96
C GLN A 321 -26.26 -68.48 26.75
N MET A 322 -26.08 -69.68 27.37
CA MET A 322 -24.86 -70.46 27.16
C MET A 322 -24.74 -70.97 25.69
N GLN A 323 -25.78 -71.49 25.10
CA GLN A 323 -25.77 -72.05 23.74
C GLN A 323 -25.56 -70.91 22.69
N MET A 324 -26.12 -69.74 22.96
CA MET A 324 -25.99 -68.61 22.06
C MET A 324 -24.73 -67.75 22.25
N ARG A 325 -23.94 -68.03 23.34
CA ARG A 325 -22.76 -67.24 23.72
C ARG A 325 -21.73 -67.08 22.63
N GLY A 326 -21.39 -68.13 21.91
CA GLY A 326 -20.45 -68.08 20.78
C GLY A 326 -20.96 -67.23 19.64
N LEU A 327 -22.24 -67.37 19.28
CA LEU A 327 -22.86 -66.61 18.20
C LEU A 327 -22.88 -65.09 18.50
N PHE A 328 -23.17 -64.69 19.73
CA PHE A 328 -23.14 -63.30 20.15
C PHE A 328 -21.70 -62.74 20.10
N GLN A 329 -20.73 -63.50 20.62
CA GLN A 329 -19.32 -63.12 20.62
C GLN A 329 -18.76 -62.94 19.21
N ASP A 330 -19.12 -63.83 18.27
CA ASP A 330 -18.68 -63.74 16.88
C ASP A 330 -19.25 -62.47 16.22
N VAL A 331 -20.55 -62.19 16.38
CA VAL A 331 -21.20 -61.01 15.78
C VAL A 331 -20.67 -59.71 16.42
N GLN A 332 -20.44 -59.67 17.73
CA GLN A 332 -19.83 -58.55 18.42
C GLN A 332 -18.41 -58.29 17.90
N LYS A 333 -17.60 -59.34 17.71
CA LYS A 333 -16.25 -59.24 17.16
C LYS A 333 -16.28 -58.73 15.70
N GLU A 334 -17.22 -59.23 14.87
CA GLU A 334 -17.40 -58.74 13.50
C GLU A 334 -17.82 -57.26 13.47
N ALA A 335 -18.73 -56.83 14.36
CA ALA A 335 -19.18 -55.47 14.49
C ALA A 335 -18.01 -54.52 14.88
N LYS A 336 -17.22 -54.89 15.87
CA LYS A 336 -16.02 -54.16 16.28
C LYS A 336 -14.99 -54.08 15.16
N SER A 337 -14.77 -55.20 14.44
CA SER A 337 -13.86 -55.22 13.29
C SER A 337 -14.33 -54.29 12.15
N ARG A 338 -15.63 -54.26 11.86
CA ARG A 338 -16.20 -53.36 10.84
C ARG A 338 -16.00 -51.89 11.21
N ALA A 339 -16.38 -51.49 12.44
CA ALA A 339 -16.17 -50.14 12.92
C ALA A 339 -14.68 -49.76 12.93
N SER A 340 -13.81 -50.68 13.37
CA SER A 340 -12.35 -50.44 13.36
C SER A 340 -11.79 -50.26 11.96
N SER A 341 -12.26 -51.03 10.98
CA SER A 341 -11.80 -50.94 9.60
C SER A 341 -12.30 -49.69 8.89
N GLU A 342 -13.58 -49.35 9.10
CA GLU A 342 -14.18 -48.11 8.54
C GLU A 342 -13.50 -46.86 9.05
N LEU A 343 -13.23 -46.81 10.34
CA LEU A 343 -12.60 -45.66 11.01
C LEU A 343 -11.07 -45.67 10.92
N GLN A 344 -10.44 -46.73 10.41
CA GLN A 344 -8.98 -46.91 10.34
C GLN A 344 -8.31 -46.67 11.72
N LEU A 345 -8.90 -47.29 12.77
CA LEU A 345 -8.45 -47.09 14.16
C LEU A 345 -7.05 -47.66 14.41
N ALA A 346 -6.22 -46.86 15.07
CA ALA A 346 -4.96 -47.31 15.64
C ALA A 346 -5.19 -48.30 16.80
N ASP A 347 -4.16 -49.08 17.17
CA ASP A 347 -4.31 -50.14 18.22
C ASP A 347 -4.83 -49.59 19.57
N ARG A 348 -4.40 -48.40 19.99
CA ARG A 348 -4.92 -47.71 21.18
C ARG A 348 -6.37 -47.28 21.05
N GLU A 349 -6.80 -46.91 19.89
CA GLU A 349 -8.15 -46.43 19.61
C GLU A 349 -9.14 -47.57 19.50
N ARG A 350 -8.69 -48.79 19.17
CA ARG A 350 -9.52 -50.00 19.16
C ARG A 350 -10.04 -50.36 20.57
N LEU A 351 -9.31 -49.96 21.63
CA LEU A 351 -9.75 -50.17 22.99
C LEU A 351 -11.09 -49.47 23.30
N TRP A 352 -11.37 -48.33 22.66
CA TRP A 352 -12.67 -47.67 22.83
C TRP A 352 -13.83 -48.56 22.37
N LEU A 353 -13.63 -49.32 21.29
CA LEU A 353 -14.70 -50.22 20.80
C LEU A 353 -14.98 -51.36 21.75
N GLU A 354 -13.99 -51.79 22.55
CA GLU A 354 -14.20 -52.82 23.59
C GLU A 354 -15.10 -52.31 24.73
N GLU A 355 -14.99 -51.02 25.05
CA GLU A 355 -15.81 -50.40 26.10
C GLU A 355 -17.17 -49.96 25.55
N ILE A 356 -17.22 -49.39 24.33
CA ILE A 356 -18.46 -48.86 23.72
C ILE A 356 -19.42 -49.99 23.32
N ILE A 357 -18.91 -51.07 22.74
CA ILE A 357 -19.69 -52.25 22.36
C ILE A 357 -19.47 -53.31 23.44
N SER A 358 -20.33 -53.32 24.44
CA SER A 358 -20.22 -54.24 25.57
C SER A 358 -20.10 -55.70 25.13
N SER A 359 -19.29 -56.45 25.89
CA SER A 359 -19.15 -57.90 25.72
C SER A 359 -20.28 -58.69 26.39
N GLU A 360 -21.24 -58.02 27.05
CA GLU A 360 -22.40 -58.65 27.65
C GLU A 360 -23.36 -59.19 26.62
N ILE A 361 -23.96 -60.34 26.91
CA ILE A 361 -24.95 -61.00 26.06
C ILE A 361 -26.29 -60.29 26.26
N CYS A 362 -26.60 -59.36 25.40
CA CYS A 362 -27.84 -58.59 25.43
C CYS A 362 -28.43 -58.48 24.01
N TYR A 363 -29.76 -58.61 23.91
CA TYR A 363 -30.47 -58.38 22.66
C TYR A 363 -31.65 -57.43 22.90
N PRO A 364 -31.75 -56.33 22.20
CA PRO A 364 -30.81 -55.83 21.17
C PRO A 364 -29.47 -55.40 21.83
N LEU A 365 -28.40 -55.51 21.02
CA LEU A 365 -27.07 -54.98 21.41
C LEU A 365 -27.20 -53.46 21.52
N ASP A 366 -26.92 -52.94 22.71
CA ASP A 366 -26.90 -51.48 22.95
C ASP A 366 -25.47 -50.97 23.05
N ILE A 367 -25.31 -49.69 22.83
CA ILE A 367 -24.04 -48.97 22.88
C ILE A 367 -23.93 -48.31 24.26
N ASP A 368 -22.79 -48.47 24.91
CA ASP A 368 -22.50 -47.69 26.09
C ASP A 368 -22.26 -46.22 25.72
N ARG A 369 -23.26 -45.39 26.01
CA ARG A 369 -23.24 -43.95 25.71
C ARG A 369 -22.23 -43.19 26.55
N GLN A 370 -21.92 -43.68 27.77
CA GLN A 370 -20.91 -43.06 28.64
C GLN A 370 -19.52 -43.33 28.08
N ALA A 371 -19.22 -44.57 27.70
CA ALA A 371 -17.96 -44.94 27.05
C ALA A 371 -17.76 -44.19 25.71
N LEU A 372 -18.81 -44.07 24.89
CA LEU A 372 -18.77 -43.28 23.64
C LEU A 372 -18.47 -41.81 23.96
N HIS A 373 -19.11 -41.23 24.96
CA HIS A 373 -18.87 -39.84 25.36
C HIS A 373 -17.44 -39.66 25.87
N ALA A 374 -16.90 -40.58 26.64
CA ALA A 374 -15.53 -40.56 27.11
C ALA A 374 -14.52 -40.63 25.94
N ALA A 375 -14.76 -41.50 24.94
CA ALA A 375 -13.93 -41.60 23.75
C ALA A 375 -13.93 -40.30 22.91
N LEU A 376 -15.10 -39.67 22.75
CA LEU A 376 -15.23 -38.38 22.07
C LEU A 376 -14.54 -37.26 22.84
N GLN A 377 -14.57 -37.27 24.16
CA GLN A 377 -13.83 -36.30 24.97
C GLN A 377 -12.31 -36.51 24.86
N ASP A 378 -11.84 -37.77 24.88
CA ASP A 378 -10.42 -38.08 24.69
C ASP A 378 -9.93 -37.59 23.30
N LEU A 379 -10.71 -37.81 22.24
CA LEU A 379 -10.40 -37.29 20.91
C LEU A 379 -10.30 -35.76 20.89
N ARG A 380 -11.24 -35.06 21.51
CA ARG A 380 -11.18 -33.59 21.61
C ARG A 380 -9.92 -33.11 22.30
N ARG A 381 -9.58 -33.71 23.45
CA ARG A 381 -8.34 -33.37 24.16
C ARG A 381 -7.08 -33.61 23.31
N ARG A 382 -7.04 -34.72 22.57
CA ARG A 382 -5.90 -34.99 21.65
C ARG A 382 -5.81 -34.00 20.53
N ILE A 383 -6.93 -33.57 19.95
CA ILE A 383 -6.97 -32.52 18.91
C ILE A 383 -6.45 -31.19 19.47
N GLU A 384 -6.95 -30.77 20.64
CA GLU A 384 -6.53 -29.54 21.31
C GLU A 384 -5.04 -29.55 21.69
N ALA A 385 -4.55 -30.66 22.22
CA ALA A 385 -3.12 -30.80 22.55
C ALA A 385 -2.23 -30.75 21.29
N ARG A 386 -2.67 -31.42 20.20
CA ARG A 386 -1.95 -31.39 18.94
C ARG A 386 -1.95 -29.99 18.32
N GLU A 387 -3.08 -29.32 18.35
CA GLU A 387 -3.21 -27.95 17.88
C GLU A 387 -2.29 -27.00 18.66
N LEU A 388 -2.25 -27.11 19.97
CA LEU A 388 -1.35 -26.30 20.80
C LEU A 388 0.12 -26.59 20.49
N LYS A 389 0.49 -27.86 20.28
CA LYS A 389 1.86 -28.21 19.90
C LYS A 389 2.27 -27.59 18.58
N VAL A 390 1.42 -27.66 17.55
CA VAL A 390 1.68 -27.01 16.25
C VAL A 390 1.78 -25.50 16.39
N LYS A 391 0.88 -24.88 17.18
CA LYS A 391 0.95 -23.44 17.49
C LYS A 391 2.26 -23.05 18.16
N ARG A 392 2.74 -23.83 19.14
CA ARG A 392 4.02 -23.60 19.82
C ARG A 392 5.21 -23.71 18.87
N GLU A 393 5.24 -24.73 18.01
CA GLU A 393 6.31 -24.89 17.02
C GLU A 393 6.38 -23.70 16.05
N LEU A 394 5.22 -23.25 15.53
CA LEU A 394 5.14 -22.08 14.65
C LEU A 394 5.49 -20.79 15.39
N ALA A 395 4.95 -20.61 16.61
CA ALA A 395 5.22 -19.41 17.41
C ALA A 395 6.71 -19.29 17.77
N LYS A 396 7.38 -20.41 18.10
CA LYS A 396 8.82 -20.45 18.35
C LYS A 396 9.63 -19.98 17.14
N GLY A 397 9.27 -20.44 15.94
CA GLY A 397 9.95 -20.02 14.71
C GLY A 397 9.69 -18.55 14.34
N LEU A 398 8.51 -18.01 14.70
CA LEU A 398 8.09 -16.65 14.34
C LEU A 398 8.41 -15.60 15.43
N ALA A 399 8.75 -16.00 16.66
CA ALA A 399 8.95 -15.09 17.80
C ALA A 399 9.96 -13.98 17.49
N ASP A 400 11.10 -14.35 16.90
CA ASP A 400 12.21 -13.43 16.58
C ASP A 400 12.12 -12.84 15.17
N LYS A 401 11.07 -13.15 14.41
CA LYS A 401 10.95 -12.72 13.00
C LYS A 401 10.07 -11.48 12.80
N ARG A 402 9.52 -10.93 13.88
CA ARG A 402 8.62 -9.78 13.80
C ARG A 402 9.28 -8.58 13.14
N GLU A 403 10.47 -8.19 13.61
CA GLU A 403 11.22 -7.07 13.05
C GLU A 403 11.56 -7.28 11.57
N ALA A 404 11.93 -8.52 11.20
CA ALA A 404 12.19 -8.86 9.80
C ALA A 404 10.94 -8.71 8.93
N ALA A 405 9.75 -9.09 9.41
CA ALA A 405 8.49 -8.91 8.71
C ALA A 405 8.12 -7.43 8.58
N GLU A 406 8.32 -6.63 9.64
CA GLU A 406 8.09 -5.19 9.63
C GLU A 406 9.01 -4.48 8.63
N ASN A 407 10.30 -4.81 8.63
CA ASN A 407 11.29 -4.27 7.70
C ASN A 407 10.99 -4.67 6.25
N LEU A 408 10.57 -5.92 6.00
CA LEU A 408 10.18 -6.38 4.67
C LEU A 408 8.98 -5.58 4.14
N VAL A 409 7.91 -5.46 4.92
CA VAL A 409 6.70 -4.73 4.49
C VAL A 409 7.02 -3.27 4.22
N LEU A 410 7.84 -2.65 5.07
CA LEU A 410 8.29 -1.27 4.87
C LEU A 410 9.13 -1.13 3.61
N ALA A 411 10.06 -2.06 3.35
CA ALA A 411 10.87 -2.08 2.14
C ALA A 411 10.02 -2.21 0.87
N MET A 412 8.94 -3.00 0.91
CA MET A 412 8.01 -3.11 -0.21
C MET A 412 7.18 -1.83 -0.42
N MET A 413 6.80 -1.11 0.65
CA MET A 413 6.16 0.20 0.53
C MET A 413 7.14 1.27 -0.02
N GLU A 414 8.41 1.19 0.36
CA GLU A 414 9.48 2.02 -0.25
C GLU A 414 9.67 1.70 -1.73
N PHE A 415 9.65 0.43 -2.08
CA PHE A 415 9.69 0.01 -3.49
C PHE A 415 8.51 0.58 -4.28
N ASP A 416 7.28 0.61 -3.73
CA ASP A 416 6.12 1.20 -4.41
C ASP A 416 6.33 2.68 -4.75
N PHE A 417 6.97 3.45 -3.87
CA PHE A 417 7.34 4.83 -4.16
C PHE A 417 8.30 4.93 -5.36
N LEU A 418 9.35 4.10 -5.39
CA LEU A 418 10.29 4.07 -6.53
C LEU A 418 9.61 3.57 -7.80
N HIS A 419 8.76 2.54 -7.69
CA HIS A 419 7.99 2.03 -8.80
C HIS A 419 7.05 3.10 -9.39
N ALA A 420 6.37 3.88 -8.54
CA ALA A 420 5.53 5.00 -8.98
C ALA A 420 6.33 6.08 -9.72
N LEU A 421 7.52 6.45 -9.24
CA LEU A 421 8.43 7.37 -9.93
C LEU A 421 8.85 6.84 -11.30
N GLY A 422 9.28 5.59 -11.36
CA GLY A 422 9.72 4.94 -12.60
C GLY A 422 8.59 4.80 -13.62
N ARG A 423 7.40 4.36 -13.17
CA ARG A 423 6.19 4.26 -14.01
C ARG A 423 5.76 5.61 -14.55
N PHE A 424 5.71 6.65 -13.71
CA PHE A 424 5.43 8.01 -14.14
C PHE A 424 6.40 8.48 -15.21
N ALA A 425 7.71 8.28 -15.00
CA ALA A 425 8.73 8.68 -15.96
C ALA A 425 8.58 7.97 -17.31
N LEU A 426 8.39 6.64 -17.31
CA LEU A 426 8.33 5.83 -18.52
C LEU A 426 7.00 5.98 -19.27
N GLN A 427 5.87 5.97 -18.57
CA GLN A 427 4.55 6.07 -19.22
C GLN A 427 4.28 7.46 -19.79
N GLU A 428 4.73 8.52 -19.13
CA GLU A 428 4.62 9.89 -19.63
C GLU A 428 5.79 10.27 -20.59
N ASN A 429 6.71 9.33 -20.86
CA ASN A 429 7.90 9.54 -21.71
C ASN A 429 8.75 10.73 -21.24
N LEU A 430 9.05 10.77 -19.94
CA LEU A 430 9.83 11.85 -19.33
C LEU A 430 11.33 11.54 -19.41
N MET A 431 12.14 12.61 -19.43
CA MET A 431 13.61 12.53 -19.46
C MET A 431 14.23 13.43 -18.40
N LEU A 432 15.33 13.03 -17.81
CA LEU A 432 16.08 13.88 -16.87
C LEU A 432 16.71 15.07 -17.59
N PRO A 433 16.50 16.33 -17.14
CA PRO A 433 17.07 17.51 -17.79
C PRO A 433 18.59 17.58 -17.58
N GLU A 434 19.32 18.13 -18.54
CA GLU A 434 20.71 18.55 -18.36
C GLU A 434 20.73 19.82 -17.49
N LEU A 435 21.45 19.80 -16.36
CA LEU A 435 21.60 20.99 -15.51
C LEU A 435 22.71 21.90 -16.03
N SER A 436 22.45 23.21 -15.98
CA SER A 436 23.37 24.26 -16.42
C SER A 436 23.67 25.24 -15.29
N SER A 437 24.87 25.75 -15.23
CA SER A 437 25.24 26.87 -14.35
C SER A 437 24.67 28.22 -14.80
N GLU A 438 24.35 28.34 -16.09
CA GLU A 438 23.77 29.55 -16.68
C GLU A 438 22.23 29.53 -16.52
N PRO A 439 21.59 30.69 -16.28
CA PRO A 439 20.13 30.80 -16.21
C PRO A 439 19.52 30.60 -17.61
N CYS A 440 19.07 29.40 -17.86
CA CYS A 440 18.45 29.03 -19.12
C CYS A 440 17.32 28.00 -18.91
N LEU A 441 16.41 27.93 -19.85
CA LEU A 441 15.39 26.90 -19.94
C LEU A 441 15.16 26.54 -21.39
N GLY A 442 15.51 25.34 -21.81
CA GLY A 442 15.27 24.88 -23.19
C GLY A 442 14.74 23.46 -23.18
N PHE A 443 13.75 23.22 -24.04
CA PHE A 443 13.18 21.89 -24.21
C PHE A 443 12.78 21.65 -25.67
N HIS A 444 12.95 20.42 -26.10
CA HIS A 444 12.57 19.94 -27.43
C HIS A 444 11.49 18.88 -27.31
N GLU A 445 10.43 18.97 -28.11
CA GLU A 445 9.27 18.09 -28.10
C GLU A 445 8.66 17.93 -26.68
N GLY A 446 8.50 19.07 -25.99
CA GLY A 446 7.85 19.11 -24.68
C GLY A 446 6.34 18.89 -24.80
N LYS A 447 5.76 18.12 -23.87
CA LYS A 447 4.33 17.79 -23.83
C LYS A 447 3.72 18.20 -22.50
N ASN A 448 2.66 19.00 -22.52
CA ASN A 448 1.98 19.41 -21.29
C ASN A 448 1.25 18.22 -20.64
N LEU A 449 1.62 17.86 -19.42
CA LEU A 449 1.11 16.69 -18.69
C LEU A 449 -0.38 16.76 -18.29
N PHE A 450 -0.99 17.94 -18.37
CA PHE A 450 -2.39 18.15 -17.98
C PHE A 450 -3.36 18.17 -19.18
N LEU A 451 -2.84 18.00 -20.40
CA LEU A 451 -3.65 17.92 -21.61
C LEU A 451 -3.78 16.46 -22.09
N GLU A 452 -4.95 16.13 -22.61
CA GLU A 452 -5.14 14.88 -23.36
C GLU A 452 -4.51 15.04 -24.75
N ASN A 453 -3.65 14.11 -25.14
CA ASN A 453 -2.96 14.10 -26.44
C ASN A 453 -2.28 15.44 -26.82
N PRO A 454 -1.38 15.99 -25.98
CA PRO A 454 -0.72 17.25 -26.24
C PRO A 454 0.19 17.18 -27.46
N GLU A 455 0.09 18.18 -28.35
CA GLU A 455 1.08 18.36 -29.41
C GLU A 455 2.44 18.72 -28.82
N PRO A 456 3.54 18.10 -29.30
CA PRO A 456 4.88 18.40 -28.81
C PRO A 456 5.30 19.82 -29.24
N VAL A 457 5.89 20.57 -28.30
CA VAL A 457 6.31 21.96 -28.50
C VAL A 457 7.78 22.10 -28.11
N SER A 458 8.53 22.91 -28.87
CA SER A 458 9.93 23.22 -28.53
C SER A 458 10.07 24.71 -28.24
N TYR A 459 10.83 25.06 -27.18
CA TYR A 459 11.07 26.44 -26.80
C TYR A 459 12.37 26.61 -26.01
N THR A 460 13.02 27.76 -26.13
CA THR A 460 14.28 28.06 -25.44
C THR A 460 14.35 29.48 -24.92
N LEU A 461 14.96 29.63 -23.73
CA LEU A 461 15.33 30.88 -23.09
C LEU A 461 16.79 30.79 -22.62
N GLY A 462 17.59 31.80 -22.86
CA GLY A 462 19.00 31.82 -22.52
C GLY A 462 19.85 30.86 -23.36
N LYS A 463 21.10 30.67 -22.98
CA LYS A 463 22.08 29.84 -23.72
C LYS A 463 21.85 28.36 -23.45
N THR A 464 20.96 27.73 -24.18
CA THR A 464 20.66 26.31 -24.05
C THR A 464 21.50 25.39 -24.95
N GLY A 465 22.05 25.94 -26.04
CA GLY A 465 22.70 25.16 -27.09
C GLY A 465 21.74 24.35 -27.98
N MET A 466 20.42 24.50 -27.78
CA MET A 466 19.38 23.84 -28.58
C MET A 466 18.88 24.69 -29.76
N ALA A 467 18.99 26.01 -29.64
CA ALA A 467 18.65 26.98 -30.68
C ALA A 467 19.60 28.19 -30.61
N GLU A 468 19.70 28.94 -31.71
CA GLU A 468 20.57 30.13 -31.80
C GLU A 468 20.19 31.29 -30.88
N PRO A 469 18.89 31.62 -30.65
CA PRO A 469 18.53 32.69 -29.74
C PRO A 469 19.00 32.43 -28.33
N SER A 470 19.73 33.41 -27.76
CA SER A 470 20.34 33.31 -26.44
C SER A 470 19.77 34.30 -25.42
N GLU A 471 18.73 35.05 -25.79
CA GLU A 471 18.05 35.98 -24.90
C GLU A 471 17.31 35.21 -23.78
N ARG A 472 17.46 35.72 -22.55
CA ARG A 472 16.81 35.15 -21.36
C ARG A 472 15.39 35.68 -21.17
N VAL A 473 15.08 36.81 -21.79
CA VAL A 473 13.80 37.50 -21.63
C VAL A 473 13.10 37.55 -22.98
N ALA A 474 11.87 37.10 -23.02
CA ALA A 474 11.07 37.03 -24.24
C ALA A 474 9.63 37.49 -24.04
N LEU A 475 9.08 38.13 -25.05
CA LEU A 475 7.65 38.42 -25.22
C LEU A 475 7.05 37.37 -26.15
N LEU A 476 5.94 36.75 -25.75
CA LEU A 476 5.23 35.78 -26.58
C LEU A 476 3.94 36.39 -27.11
N SER A 477 3.88 36.56 -28.41
CA SER A 477 2.73 37.08 -29.16
C SER A 477 1.96 35.99 -29.89
N GLY A 478 0.78 36.28 -30.39
CA GLY A 478 0.01 35.34 -31.22
C GLY A 478 -1.46 35.22 -30.88
N VAL A 479 -2.14 34.35 -31.59
CA VAL A 479 -3.59 34.14 -31.48
C VAL A 479 -4.01 33.62 -30.11
N ASN A 480 -5.19 34.00 -29.62
CA ASN A 480 -5.68 33.61 -28.27
C ASN A 480 -5.85 32.09 -28.08
N SER A 481 -6.20 31.35 -29.14
CA SER A 481 -6.29 29.89 -29.15
C SER A 481 -4.95 29.22 -29.50
N GLY A 482 -3.85 29.94 -29.55
CA GLY A 482 -2.55 29.46 -30.03
C GLY A 482 -1.79 28.55 -29.04
N GLY A 483 -2.25 28.43 -27.81
CA GLY A 483 -1.58 27.60 -26.79
C GLY A 483 -0.52 28.33 -25.97
N LYS A 484 -0.50 29.71 -25.98
CA LYS A 484 0.45 30.52 -25.20
C LYS A 484 0.46 30.16 -23.70
N THR A 485 -0.72 30.12 -23.09
CA THR A 485 -0.91 29.70 -21.68
C THR A 485 -0.43 28.25 -21.43
N CYS A 486 -0.70 27.34 -22.38
CA CYS A 486 -0.25 25.95 -22.31
C CYS A 486 1.27 25.84 -22.38
N LEU A 487 1.94 26.69 -23.15
CA LEU A 487 3.41 26.75 -23.24
C LEU A 487 4.01 27.23 -21.91
N LEU A 488 3.44 28.30 -21.30
CA LEU A 488 3.87 28.76 -19.98
C LEU A 488 3.67 27.69 -18.91
N ALA A 489 2.51 27.01 -18.92
CA ALA A 489 2.26 25.90 -17.98
C ALA A 489 3.26 24.76 -18.18
N LEU A 490 3.60 24.41 -19.42
CA LEU A 490 4.63 23.41 -19.72
C LEU A 490 6.01 23.85 -19.20
N ALA A 491 6.40 25.09 -19.41
CA ALA A 491 7.67 25.65 -18.91
C ALA A 491 7.72 25.57 -17.36
N ALA A 492 6.60 25.88 -16.70
CA ALA A 492 6.49 25.73 -15.24
C ALA A 492 6.59 24.27 -14.79
N GLN A 493 5.91 23.32 -15.46
CA GLN A 493 5.99 21.89 -15.17
C GLN A 493 7.43 21.40 -15.28
N ILE A 494 8.13 21.73 -16.34
CA ILE A 494 9.54 21.36 -16.57
C ILE A 494 10.43 21.95 -15.48
N CYS A 495 10.28 23.23 -15.16
CA CYS A 495 11.07 23.88 -14.12
C CYS A 495 10.83 23.25 -12.75
N ILE A 496 9.58 23.04 -12.34
CA ILE A 496 9.21 22.47 -11.05
C ILE A 496 9.72 21.02 -10.91
N LEU A 497 9.45 20.16 -11.90
CA LEU A 497 9.93 18.78 -11.90
C LEU A 497 11.46 18.71 -11.87
N GLY A 498 12.14 19.51 -12.70
CA GLY A 498 13.59 19.54 -12.73
C GLY A 498 14.23 19.99 -11.41
N HIS A 499 13.63 20.97 -10.70
CA HIS A 499 14.06 21.39 -9.36
C HIS A 499 13.66 20.42 -8.25
N MET A 500 12.73 19.49 -8.50
CA MET A 500 12.52 18.31 -7.67
C MET A 500 13.54 17.20 -7.93
N GLY A 501 14.40 17.32 -8.95
CA GLY A 501 15.28 16.26 -9.41
C GLY A 501 14.56 15.13 -10.14
N LEU A 502 13.36 15.38 -10.66
CA LEU A 502 12.54 14.42 -11.39
C LEU A 502 12.70 14.57 -12.92
N PRO A 503 12.40 13.50 -13.68
CA PRO A 503 12.29 13.59 -15.13
C PRO A 503 11.20 14.56 -15.57
N VAL A 504 11.43 15.24 -16.69
CA VAL A 504 10.57 16.30 -17.24
C VAL A 504 9.91 15.89 -18.55
N PRO A 505 8.74 16.44 -18.90
CA PRO A 505 7.98 16.06 -20.09
C PRO A 505 8.55 16.67 -21.38
N ALA A 506 9.75 16.26 -21.75
CA ALA A 506 10.41 16.68 -22.98
C ALA A 506 11.36 15.59 -23.47
N ARG A 507 11.54 15.48 -24.77
CA ARG A 507 12.50 14.55 -25.37
C ARG A 507 13.95 14.93 -25.07
N ARG A 508 14.22 16.24 -24.99
CA ARG A 508 15.50 16.79 -24.58
C ARG A 508 15.24 18.08 -23.82
N CYS A 509 15.93 18.25 -22.69
CA CYS A 509 15.79 19.44 -21.85
C CYS A 509 17.14 19.85 -21.26
N ARG A 510 17.39 21.16 -21.24
CA ARG A 510 18.50 21.77 -20.51
C ARG A 510 17.99 22.96 -19.72
N MET A 511 18.31 23.02 -18.45
CA MET A 511 17.81 24.06 -17.56
C MET A 511 18.89 24.54 -16.59
N GLY A 512 18.85 25.82 -16.27
CA GLY A 512 19.62 26.42 -15.17
C GLY A 512 18.93 26.18 -13.85
N ILE A 513 19.69 26.37 -12.76
CA ILE A 513 19.14 26.35 -11.41
C ILE A 513 18.65 27.75 -11.07
N PHE A 514 17.35 27.89 -10.87
CA PHE A 514 16.70 29.11 -10.40
C PHE A 514 16.49 29.05 -8.88
N GLN A 515 16.48 30.21 -8.22
CA GLN A 515 16.17 30.30 -6.80
C GLN A 515 14.66 30.33 -6.55
N GLU A 516 13.89 30.92 -7.47
CA GLU A 516 12.46 31.10 -7.33
C GLU A 516 11.77 30.98 -8.69
N ILE A 517 10.52 30.50 -8.68
CA ILE A 517 9.64 30.52 -9.85
C ILE A 517 8.40 31.36 -9.55
N TYR A 518 8.10 32.27 -10.45
CA TYR A 518 6.88 33.07 -10.45
C TYR A 518 6.02 32.68 -11.65
N TYR A 519 4.77 32.37 -11.41
CA TYR A 519 3.77 32.15 -12.45
C TYR A 519 2.59 33.08 -12.19
N PHE A 520 2.37 34.02 -13.07
CA PHE A 520 1.25 34.95 -13.02
C PHE A 520 0.25 34.56 -14.11
N SER A 521 -0.93 34.09 -13.71
CA SER A 521 -2.02 33.82 -14.65
C SER A 521 -2.81 35.07 -14.96
N LYS A 522 -3.56 35.03 -16.07
CA LYS A 522 -4.46 36.08 -16.49
C LYS A 522 -5.36 36.56 -15.34
N SER A 523 -5.23 37.82 -14.97
CA SER A 523 -6.05 38.45 -13.94
C SER A 523 -7.49 38.68 -14.45
N ARG A 524 -8.49 38.11 -13.77
CA ARG A 524 -9.92 38.39 -14.00
C ARG A 524 -10.39 39.62 -13.22
N GLY A 525 -9.51 40.54 -12.87
CA GLY A 525 -9.82 41.68 -12.01
C GLY A 525 -10.46 42.84 -12.75
N THR A 526 -11.38 43.53 -12.08
CA THR A 526 -11.86 44.87 -12.48
C THR A 526 -10.71 45.87 -12.40
N LEU A 527 -10.62 46.79 -13.39
CA LEU A 527 -9.72 47.93 -13.43
C LEU A 527 -9.98 48.87 -12.23
N SER A 528 -9.52 48.51 -11.04
CA SER A 528 -9.59 49.37 -9.86
C SER A 528 -8.18 49.77 -9.40
N ALA A 529 -8.03 50.97 -8.89
CA ALA A 529 -6.77 51.47 -8.35
C ALA A 529 -6.17 50.53 -7.28
N GLY A 530 -7.02 49.90 -6.45
CA GLY A 530 -6.58 48.93 -5.44
C GLY A 530 -6.06 47.61 -6.03
N ALA A 531 -6.67 47.11 -7.12
CA ALA A 531 -6.19 45.89 -7.79
C ALA A 531 -4.82 46.17 -8.49
N PHE A 532 -4.65 47.36 -9.06
CA PHE A 532 -3.38 47.78 -9.61
C PHE A 532 -2.27 47.88 -8.54
N GLU A 533 -2.55 48.54 -7.39
CA GLU A 533 -1.60 48.64 -6.29
C GLU A 533 -1.20 47.26 -5.77
N ALA A 534 -2.17 46.36 -5.59
CA ALA A 534 -1.91 45.00 -5.17
C ALA A 534 -1.03 44.20 -6.15
N ALA A 535 -1.24 44.44 -7.47
CA ALA A 535 -0.40 43.86 -8.51
C ALA A 535 1.04 44.43 -8.46
N MET A 536 1.18 45.74 -8.29
CA MET A 536 2.52 46.37 -8.19
C MET A 536 3.27 45.88 -6.95
N ARG A 537 2.61 45.71 -5.82
CA ARG A 537 3.23 45.11 -4.62
C ARG A 537 3.71 43.67 -4.86
N LYS A 538 2.95 42.88 -5.63
CA LYS A 538 3.37 41.52 -6.03
C LYS A 538 4.61 41.54 -6.94
N PHE A 539 4.72 42.54 -7.78
CA PHE A 539 5.85 42.68 -8.71
C PHE A 539 7.10 43.26 -8.04
N ALA A 540 6.96 44.06 -6.96
CA ALA A 540 8.11 44.59 -6.20
C ALA A 540 9.02 43.47 -5.65
N VAL A 541 8.51 42.27 -5.43
CA VAL A 541 9.30 41.11 -5.02
C VAL A 541 10.30 40.66 -6.08
N LEU A 542 10.11 41.06 -7.36
CA LEU A 542 11.03 40.74 -8.45
C LEU A 542 12.36 41.50 -8.36
N GLU A 543 12.48 42.56 -7.55
CA GLU A 543 13.70 43.33 -7.33
C GLU A 543 14.80 42.57 -6.57
N SER A 544 14.50 41.42 -5.95
CA SER A 544 15.55 40.66 -5.23
C SER A 544 16.64 40.17 -6.19
N PRO A 545 17.93 40.18 -5.79
CA PRO A 545 19.07 39.91 -6.70
C PRO A 545 19.15 38.44 -7.13
N GLU A 546 18.21 37.63 -6.76
CA GLU A 546 18.21 36.19 -6.99
C GLU A 546 17.74 35.88 -8.44
N ARG A 547 18.34 34.87 -9.06
CA ARG A 547 17.97 34.40 -10.39
C ARG A 547 16.62 33.72 -10.37
N LYS A 548 15.66 34.22 -11.11
CA LYS A 548 14.26 33.75 -11.14
C LYS A 548 13.88 33.23 -12.52
N LEU A 549 12.86 32.36 -12.53
CA LEU A 549 12.06 32.13 -13.73
C LEU A 549 10.71 32.82 -13.55
N VAL A 550 10.41 33.78 -14.42
CA VAL A 550 9.14 34.53 -14.39
C VAL A 550 8.31 34.19 -15.62
N LEU A 551 7.14 33.63 -15.39
CA LEU A 551 6.16 33.28 -16.43
C LEU A 551 4.90 34.11 -16.20
N ALA A 552 4.53 34.94 -17.16
CA ALA A 552 3.42 35.88 -17.00
C ALA A 552 2.45 35.80 -18.17
N ASP A 553 1.17 35.62 -17.91
CA ASP A 553 0.12 35.50 -18.91
C ASP A 553 -0.81 36.71 -18.89
N GLU A 554 -0.79 37.49 -19.97
CA GLU A 554 -1.65 38.65 -20.25
C GLU A 554 -1.79 39.64 -19.08
N LEU A 555 -0.66 40.15 -18.55
CA LEU A 555 -0.64 41.13 -17.45
C LEU A 555 -1.21 42.49 -17.85
N GLU A 556 -1.35 42.78 -19.13
CA GLU A 556 -1.90 44.07 -19.64
C GLU A 556 -3.34 44.36 -19.20
N ALA A 557 -4.07 43.35 -18.72
CA ALA A 557 -5.42 43.52 -18.20
C ALA A 557 -5.50 44.34 -16.88
N ILE A 558 -4.36 44.69 -16.29
CA ILE A 558 -4.26 45.36 -14.99
C ILE A 558 -4.56 46.86 -15.06
N THR A 559 -4.20 47.54 -16.20
CA THR A 559 -4.39 48.98 -16.39
C THR A 559 -4.56 49.32 -17.86
N GLU A 560 -4.53 50.62 -18.21
CA GLU A 560 -4.61 51.07 -19.59
C GLU A 560 -3.45 50.54 -20.44
N PRO A 561 -3.66 50.19 -21.71
CA PRO A 561 -2.66 49.55 -22.58
C PRO A 561 -1.29 50.26 -22.62
N GLY A 562 -1.26 51.60 -22.74
CA GLY A 562 -0.01 52.35 -22.81
C GLY A 562 0.76 52.36 -21.46
N ALA A 563 0.07 52.34 -20.33
CA ALA A 563 0.68 52.22 -19.01
C ALA A 563 1.17 50.81 -18.78
N SER A 564 0.37 49.81 -19.15
CA SER A 564 0.73 48.37 -19.04
C SER A 564 2.00 48.07 -19.83
N ALA A 565 2.14 48.57 -21.08
CA ALA A 565 3.31 48.35 -21.91
C ALA A 565 4.60 48.88 -21.25
N ARG A 566 4.56 50.07 -20.64
CA ARG A 566 5.70 50.65 -19.93
C ARG A 566 6.08 49.87 -18.68
N ILE A 567 5.09 49.43 -17.91
CA ILE A 567 5.30 48.62 -16.69
C ILE A 567 5.95 47.28 -17.06
N ILE A 568 5.40 46.59 -18.06
CA ILE A 568 5.94 45.33 -18.55
C ILE A 568 7.37 45.52 -19.05
N ALA A 569 7.66 46.59 -19.81
CA ALA A 569 9.00 46.89 -20.30
C ALA A 569 9.99 47.08 -19.13
N CYS A 570 9.65 47.89 -18.13
CA CYS A 570 10.46 48.09 -16.94
C CYS A 570 10.74 46.75 -16.19
N MET A 571 9.73 45.90 -16.05
CA MET A 571 9.90 44.59 -15.42
C MET A 571 10.86 43.67 -16.21
N LEU A 572 10.75 43.64 -17.54
CA LEU A 572 11.61 42.83 -18.41
C LEU A 572 13.06 43.33 -18.38
N ASP A 573 13.27 44.65 -18.37
CA ASP A 573 14.61 45.27 -18.28
C ASP A 573 15.26 44.92 -16.93
N GLU A 574 14.52 45.03 -15.83
CA GLU A 574 15.01 44.67 -14.50
C GLU A 574 15.37 43.18 -14.42
N LEU A 575 14.46 42.27 -14.86
CA LEU A 575 14.71 40.82 -14.87
C LEU A 575 15.94 40.45 -15.73
N ASN A 576 16.12 41.12 -16.85
CA ASN A 576 17.30 40.92 -17.70
C ASN A 576 18.59 41.41 -17.04
N THR A 577 18.56 42.54 -16.36
CA THR A 577 19.68 43.09 -15.58
C THR A 577 20.09 42.17 -14.43
N LEU A 578 19.12 41.63 -13.71
CA LEU A 578 19.31 40.67 -12.60
C LEU A 578 19.74 39.26 -13.07
N GLY A 579 19.83 39.04 -14.38
CA GLY A 579 20.24 37.75 -14.93
C GLY A 579 19.17 36.65 -14.79
N SER A 580 17.91 37.03 -14.62
CA SER A 580 16.74 36.13 -14.55
C SER A 580 16.28 35.70 -15.96
N ALA A 581 15.45 34.65 -16.03
CA ALA A 581 14.78 34.24 -17.25
C ALA A 581 13.28 34.58 -17.18
N ALA A 582 12.70 35.10 -18.26
CA ALA A 582 11.29 35.48 -18.26
C ALA A 582 10.59 35.27 -19.61
N VAL A 583 9.32 34.84 -19.54
CA VAL A 583 8.41 34.85 -20.71
C VAL A 583 7.13 35.56 -20.30
N PHE A 584 6.84 36.64 -21.01
CA PHE A 584 5.60 37.39 -20.84
C PHE A 584 4.73 37.24 -22.11
N VAL A 585 3.55 36.69 -21.92
CA VAL A 585 2.53 36.69 -22.99
C VAL A 585 1.86 38.05 -23.00
N SER A 586 1.88 38.72 -24.14
CA SER A 586 1.25 40.03 -24.28
C SER A 586 0.74 40.29 -25.71
N HIS A 587 -0.39 40.97 -25.80
CA HIS A 587 -0.92 41.51 -27.04
C HIS A 587 -0.26 42.86 -27.41
N LEU A 588 0.44 43.47 -26.46
CA LEU A 588 1.14 44.77 -26.62
C LEU A 588 2.63 44.58 -26.90
N ALA A 589 3.04 43.42 -27.48
CA ALA A 589 4.44 43.06 -27.65
C ALA A 589 5.27 44.11 -28.41
N GLU A 590 4.69 44.80 -29.43
CA GLU A 590 5.35 45.90 -30.14
C GLU A 590 5.59 47.11 -29.25
N ASP A 591 4.55 47.54 -28.52
CA ASP A 591 4.64 48.70 -27.65
C ASP A 591 5.59 48.43 -26.48
N VAL A 592 5.52 47.23 -25.86
CA VAL A 592 6.45 46.83 -24.82
C VAL A 592 7.89 46.86 -25.33
N LYS A 593 8.16 46.26 -26.50
CA LYS A 593 9.50 46.24 -27.09
C LYS A 593 10.05 47.66 -27.36
N ARG A 594 9.18 48.60 -27.74
CA ARG A 594 9.56 50.00 -27.96
C ARG A 594 10.03 50.71 -26.70
N PHE A 595 9.49 50.30 -25.51
CA PHE A 595 9.84 50.91 -24.24
C PHE A 595 10.96 50.15 -23.50
N CYS A 596 11.36 48.96 -23.95
CA CYS A 596 12.47 48.22 -23.35
C CYS A 596 13.81 48.89 -23.69
N GLU A 597 14.68 49.00 -22.68
CA GLU A 597 16.05 49.47 -22.78
C GLU A 597 17.04 48.33 -23.07
N THR A 598 16.68 47.11 -22.66
CA THR A 598 17.49 45.90 -22.87
C THR A 598 17.01 45.09 -24.07
N ALA A 599 17.85 44.14 -24.55
CA ALA A 599 17.46 43.25 -25.64
C ALA A 599 16.40 42.26 -25.20
N VAL A 600 15.17 42.44 -25.63
CA VAL A 600 14.03 41.55 -25.42
C VAL A 600 13.64 40.88 -26.72
N ARG A 601 13.56 39.56 -26.73
CA ARG A 601 13.14 38.77 -27.89
C ARG A 601 11.61 38.76 -27.98
N VAL A 602 11.09 38.87 -29.19
CA VAL A 602 9.66 38.71 -29.47
C VAL A 602 9.47 37.43 -30.24
N ASP A 603 8.68 36.52 -29.72
CA ASP A 603 8.35 35.22 -30.31
C ASP A 603 6.87 35.16 -30.66
N GLY A 604 6.53 34.48 -31.75
CA GLY A 604 5.17 34.45 -32.24
C GLY A 604 4.63 33.04 -32.44
N ILE A 605 3.43 32.76 -31.90
CA ILE A 605 2.65 31.60 -32.26
C ILE A 605 1.71 31.95 -33.39
N GLU A 606 2.00 31.41 -34.58
CA GLU A 606 1.32 31.77 -35.82
C GLU A 606 0.15 30.81 -36.12
N ALA A 607 -0.96 31.35 -36.56
CA ALA A 607 -2.00 30.60 -37.23
C ALA A 607 -1.67 30.47 -38.72
N SER A 608 -1.49 29.26 -39.22
CA SER A 608 -1.17 28.96 -40.61
C SER A 608 -2.37 29.16 -41.55
N GLY A 609 -3.58 29.29 -41.00
CA GLY A 609 -4.82 29.45 -41.77
C GLY A 609 -6.05 29.03 -40.94
N LEU A 610 -7.14 28.81 -41.65
CA LEU A 610 -8.37 28.26 -41.07
C LEU A 610 -8.67 26.95 -41.80
N ASP A 611 -9.15 25.96 -41.05
CA ASP A 611 -9.67 24.68 -41.60
C ASP A 611 -11.04 24.89 -42.29
N GLU A 612 -11.61 23.82 -42.83
CA GLU A 612 -12.93 23.83 -43.49
C GLU A 612 -14.05 24.29 -42.55
N ASP A 613 -13.92 23.99 -41.25
CA ASP A 613 -14.88 24.35 -40.20
C ASP A 613 -14.62 25.75 -39.58
N SER A 614 -13.69 26.51 -40.13
CA SER A 614 -13.30 27.86 -39.66
C SER A 614 -12.50 27.87 -38.35
N ASN A 615 -11.95 26.75 -37.90
CA ASN A 615 -11.03 26.70 -36.78
C ASN A 615 -9.63 27.14 -37.25
N LEU A 616 -8.89 27.81 -36.34
CA LEU A 616 -7.52 28.22 -36.63
C LEU A 616 -6.58 27.01 -36.65
N ILE A 617 -5.89 26.82 -37.78
CA ILE A 617 -4.77 25.88 -37.86
C ILE A 617 -3.56 26.58 -37.27
N VAL A 618 -3.16 26.20 -36.07
CA VAL A 618 -2.10 26.87 -35.31
C VAL A 618 -0.84 26.05 -35.28
N ARG A 619 0.29 26.67 -35.58
CA ARG A 619 1.62 26.11 -35.34
C ARG A 619 2.00 26.39 -33.88
N ARG A 620 1.86 25.45 -32.98
CA ARG A 620 2.00 25.66 -31.51
C ARG A 620 3.44 25.93 -31.05
N THR A 621 4.45 25.48 -31.80
CA THR A 621 5.85 25.85 -31.55
C THR A 621 6.09 27.30 -31.98
N PRO A 622 6.52 28.21 -31.06
CA PRO A 622 6.77 29.62 -31.39
C PRO A 622 7.88 29.78 -32.41
N ARG A 623 7.74 30.78 -33.26
CA ARG A 623 8.83 31.26 -34.14
C ARG A 623 9.59 32.37 -33.42
N TYR A 624 10.89 32.19 -33.31
CA TYR A 624 11.77 33.18 -32.67
C TYR A 624 11.91 34.45 -33.52
N ASN A 625 12.06 35.59 -32.85
CA ASN A 625 12.21 36.91 -33.48
C ASN A 625 11.10 37.19 -34.49
N TYR A 626 9.89 36.81 -34.19
CA TYR A 626 8.73 36.93 -35.06
C TYR A 626 7.50 37.43 -34.29
N LEU A 627 6.92 38.53 -34.77
CA LEU A 627 5.64 39.03 -34.27
C LEU A 627 4.49 38.34 -35.01
N ALA A 628 3.69 37.54 -34.31
CA ALA A 628 2.57 36.86 -34.95
C ALA A 628 1.42 37.81 -35.27
N ARG A 629 0.74 37.55 -36.39
CA ARG A 629 -0.46 38.30 -36.79
C ARG A 629 -1.59 38.13 -35.78
N SER A 630 -2.38 39.19 -35.61
CA SER A 630 -3.54 39.13 -34.72
C SER A 630 -4.67 38.28 -35.30
N THR A 631 -5.48 37.66 -34.42
CA THR A 631 -6.67 36.89 -34.85
C THR A 631 -7.65 37.70 -35.74
N PRO A 632 -8.00 38.97 -35.41
CA PRO A 632 -8.83 39.82 -36.27
C PRO A 632 -8.26 40.01 -37.66
N GLU A 633 -6.94 40.21 -37.82
CA GLU A 633 -6.28 40.35 -39.11
C GLU A 633 -6.46 39.12 -40.01
N LEU A 634 -6.28 37.91 -39.45
CA LEU A 634 -6.46 36.64 -40.16
C LEU A 634 -7.92 36.42 -40.59
N ILE A 635 -8.88 36.78 -39.73
CA ILE A 635 -10.31 36.70 -40.05
C ILE A 635 -10.65 37.67 -41.18
N LEU A 636 -10.16 38.91 -41.12
CA LEU A 636 -10.36 39.90 -42.17
C LEU A 636 -9.75 39.46 -43.50
N ASP A 637 -8.51 38.93 -43.52
CA ASP A 637 -7.87 38.40 -44.73
C ASP A 637 -8.72 37.28 -45.36
N ARG A 638 -9.32 36.39 -44.57
CA ARG A 638 -10.26 35.37 -45.04
C ARG A 638 -11.54 36.00 -45.61
N LEU A 639 -12.16 36.94 -44.87
CA LEU A 639 -13.38 37.59 -45.32
C LEU A 639 -13.16 38.30 -46.65
N VAL A 640 -12.00 38.95 -46.88
CA VAL A 640 -11.61 39.51 -48.16
C VAL A 640 -11.57 38.46 -49.28
N ARG A 641 -11.04 37.25 -48.97
CA ARG A 641 -10.93 36.16 -49.95
C ARG A 641 -12.26 35.46 -50.25
N THR A 642 -13.14 35.36 -49.27
CA THR A 642 -14.41 34.58 -49.36
C THR A 642 -15.64 35.43 -49.66
N ALA A 643 -15.55 36.76 -49.61
CA ALA A 643 -16.65 37.66 -49.88
C ALA A 643 -17.20 37.51 -51.33
N LYS A 644 -18.50 37.19 -51.41
CA LYS A 644 -19.21 36.97 -52.68
C LYS A 644 -19.58 38.28 -53.40
N HIS A 645 -19.71 39.39 -52.67
CA HIS A 645 -20.11 40.70 -53.21
C HIS A 645 -18.96 41.73 -53.21
N GLY A 646 -18.78 42.48 -54.28
CA GLY A 646 -17.67 43.39 -54.43
C GLY A 646 -17.61 44.48 -53.34
N ARG A 647 -18.75 45.03 -52.91
CA ARG A 647 -18.82 46.04 -51.84
C ARG A 647 -18.37 45.49 -50.45
N GLU A 648 -18.73 44.27 -50.12
CA GLU A 648 -18.28 43.62 -48.87
C GLU A 648 -16.76 43.38 -48.89
N ARG A 649 -16.25 42.92 -50.01
CA ARG A 649 -14.81 42.69 -50.22
C ARG A 649 -14.01 43.97 -50.06
N GLU A 650 -14.50 45.11 -50.69
CA GLU A 650 -13.86 46.42 -50.53
C GLU A 650 -13.87 46.91 -49.07
N PHE A 651 -14.97 46.68 -48.34
CA PHE A 651 -15.08 47.04 -46.94
C PHE A 651 -14.08 46.26 -46.08
N TYR A 652 -14.02 44.93 -46.22
CA TYR A 652 -13.07 44.12 -45.50
C TYR A 652 -11.62 44.42 -45.88
N ALA A 653 -11.33 44.73 -47.17
CA ALA A 653 -10.00 45.13 -47.60
C ALA A 653 -9.56 46.48 -46.99
N LYS A 654 -10.50 47.44 -46.83
CA LYS A 654 -10.23 48.71 -46.14
C LYS A 654 -9.98 48.49 -44.63
N LEU A 655 -10.71 47.60 -43.99
CA LEU A 655 -10.45 47.24 -42.61
C LEU A 655 -9.07 46.57 -42.47
N LEU A 656 -8.76 45.61 -43.33
CA LEU A 656 -7.48 44.89 -43.29
C LEU A 656 -6.29 45.84 -43.52
N ALA A 657 -6.44 46.84 -44.36
CA ALA A 657 -5.39 47.86 -44.63
C ALA A 657 -5.05 48.71 -43.38
N LYS A 658 -5.93 48.78 -42.36
CA LYS A 658 -5.65 49.48 -41.10
C LYS A 658 -4.87 48.62 -40.09
N PHE A 659 -4.74 47.32 -40.33
CA PHE A 659 -3.93 46.39 -39.51
C PHE A 659 -2.51 46.23 -40.09
N ARG A 660 -2.28 46.70 -41.32
CA ARG A 660 -0.97 46.80 -41.97
C ARG A 660 -0.41 48.22 -41.85
#